data_b340fd24cfc632ec874406dbdcc0409f
#
_entry.id   b340fd24cfc632ec874406dbdcc0409f
#
_cell.length_a   1.000
_cell.length_b   1.000
_cell.length_c   1.000
_cell.angle_alpha   90.00
_cell.angle_beta   90.00
_cell.angle_gamma   90.00
#
_symmetry.space_group_name_H-M   'P 1'
#
loop_
_entity.id
_entity.type
_entity.pdbx_description
1 polymer ?
#
loop_
_entity_poly.entity_id
_entity_poly.type
_entity_poly.pdbx_seq_one_letter_code
_entity_poly.pdbx_strand_id
1 'polypeptide(L)'
;MSTSATPTEDGTDAIPQAILDRLTRVDMPAVRGIDAAEQSMQVAGVTVPVYSCDALVLGSGAAGMRAAVELKRRGVDVLVASTGLFAGTSACSGSDKQTLYTASTDYKGDNFVKYAQSLCSGGAMDFSTAYVEAVGSIDAMGSLQYMGLPLPHDNQGAILRYKTDHDEAGRATSCGPRTSKLMVKVLFEEALTLGVHILPSCSGIQIVKQTVDGEERVCGVIALHREEKRNAYGLVFIRCEDLVIATGGPGELYRDSVYPHHCHGGLGLALEAGVELCNVTESQFGIGTPRTTFPWNLSGTYVQVMPRIYSVDAEGNEIHFLERFYRTTREMVSNTFRKGYQWPYHSTRMLDYGSSLLDLAVFIEQQAGRKVYLDFLRNPEPVNAGDTFSLDNLDPDVREYLENNDALQDLPIDRLRRMNPLAIELYRMHGTDLASEPLEFAMNNQHMNGGILIDDWGRTNLGGCYAIGEAAGSHGVTRPGGAALNSGQVFGKRVALAIKRSRNDKTDTAVDQGAVSSALAGALRDADGFVSGSGRKPKDVKAEVQARMSDYAGIICTADEVQSALQSATALRREVESNGLEASSAAMVGQAFRWRHMVWVSEAVLTALDHYICAGGGSRGARAICSEAGTRCPDASIEDLSHFRFIEEQANDKEAKLIVHRSAGGITIRSQPVNRDPQVHREFFEKGWGSYLIEEG
;
A
#
# COMPACT_ATOMS: atom_id res chain seq x y z
N MET A 1 6.40 29.23 29.64
CA MET A 1 7.12 28.84 30.85
C MET A 1 8.24 27.92 30.39
N SER A 2 9.48 28.40 30.45
CA SER A 2 10.69 27.65 30.09
C SER A 2 11.01 26.69 31.24
N THR A 3 10.78 25.41 31.05
CA THR A 3 11.34 24.38 31.92
C THR A 3 12.68 23.96 31.32
N SER A 4 13.76 24.51 31.89
CA SER A 4 15.12 24.01 31.64
C SER A 4 15.19 22.57 32.15
N ALA A 5 15.35 21.62 31.24
CA ALA A 5 15.70 20.26 31.60
C ALA A 5 17.12 20.28 32.22
N THR A 6 17.27 19.70 33.38
CA THR A 6 18.56 19.49 34.06
C THR A 6 19.26 18.34 33.30
N PRO A 7 20.51 18.50 32.85
CA PRO A 7 21.27 17.40 32.25
C PRO A 7 21.42 16.25 33.24
N THR A 8 21.15 15.03 32.87
CA THR A 8 21.50 13.85 33.63
C THR A 8 23.02 13.64 33.55
N GLU A 9 23.64 13.13 34.61
CA GLU A 9 25.09 12.96 34.75
C GLU A 9 25.74 12.08 33.66
N ASP A 10 24.93 11.39 32.83
CA ASP A 10 25.38 10.53 31.74
C ASP A 10 25.37 11.18 30.32
N GLY A 11 25.12 12.50 30.25
CA GLY A 11 25.25 13.24 28.96
C GLY A 11 24.24 12.84 27.87
N THR A 12 23.26 11.99 28.13
CA THR A 12 22.16 11.67 27.23
C THR A 12 20.95 12.52 27.59
N ASP A 13 20.55 13.45 26.71
CA ASP A 13 19.26 14.12 26.76
C ASP A 13 18.15 13.08 26.48
N ALA A 14 17.88 12.22 27.45
CA ALA A 14 16.80 11.23 27.33
C ALA A 14 15.46 11.97 27.23
N ILE A 15 14.72 11.71 26.17
CA ILE A 15 13.37 12.26 26.01
C ILE A 15 12.50 11.73 27.16
N PRO A 16 11.87 12.60 27.95
CA PRO A 16 11.02 12.16 29.06
C PRO A 16 9.92 11.20 28.59
N GLN A 17 9.67 10.12 29.33
CA GLN A 17 8.68 9.10 28.98
C GLN A 17 7.29 9.69 28.67
N ALA A 18 6.86 10.70 29.43
CA ALA A 18 5.58 11.38 29.16
C ALA A 18 5.50 12.06 27.77
N ILE A 19 6.66 12.47 27.21
CA ILE A 19 6.73 13.01 25.84
C ILE A 19 6.65 11.86 24.84
N LEU A 20 7.38 10.77 25.06
CA LEU A 20 7.31 9.58 24.22
C LEU A 20 5.90 9.01 24.16
N ASP A 21 5.23 8.86 25.30
CA ASP A 21 3.85 8.39 25.39
C ASP A 21 2.89 9.30 24.61
N ARG A 22 3.07 10.62 24.71
CA ARG A 22 2.24 11.59 23.97
C ARG A 22 2.46 11.54 22.47
N LEU A 23 3.71 11.36 22.01
CA LEU A 23 4.04 11.30 20.59
C LEU A 23 3.62 9.95 19.98
N THR A 24 3.64 8.87 20.74
CA THR A 24 3.27 7.54 20.27
C THR A 24 1.75 7.35 20.23
N ARG A 25 1.04 7.95 21.17
CA ARG A 25 -0.43 7.89 21.25
C ARG A 25 -1.06 8.97 20.38
N VAL A 26 -1.85 8.53 19.40
CA VAL A 26 -2.66 9.41 18.55
C VAL A 26 -4.13 9.15 18.85
N ASP A 27 -4.77 10.11 19.54
CA ASP A 27 -6.20 10.04 19.81
C ASP A 27 -6.99 10.45 18.55
N MET A 28 -7.78 9.52 18.03
CA MET A 28 -8.61 9.75 16.85
C MET A 28 -9.91 10.44 17.24
N PRO A 29 -10.48 11.29 16.35
CA PRO A 29 -11.75 11.97 16.66
C PRO A 29 -12.91 10.98 16.76
N ALA A 30 -13.88 11.29 17.60
CA ALA A 30 -15.14 10.56 17.64
C ALA A 30 -15.95 10.88 16.38
N VAL A 31 -16.38 9.84 15.67
CA VAL A 31 -17.18 9.98 14.43
C VAL A 31 -18.59 9.52 14.71
N ARG A 32 -19.56 10.42 14.52
CA ARG A 32 -20.97 10.05 14.46
C ARG A 32 -21.30 9.68 13.01
N GLY A 33 -21.79 8.47 12.79
CA GLY A 33 -22.34 8.06 11.49
C GLY A 33 -23.59 8.87 11.13
N ILE A 34 -23.93 8.89 9.85
CA ILE A 34 -25.19 9.49 9.39
C ILE A 34 -26.39 8.72 9.92
N ASP A 35 -27.52 9.40 10.00
CA ASP A 35 -28.77 8.78 10.41
C ASP A 35 -29.22 7.70 9.40
N ALA A 36 -30.10 6.80 9.82
CA ALA A 36 -30.61 5.74 8.96
C ALA A 36 -31.29 6.31 7.71
N ALA A 37 -31.12 5.63 6.58
CA ALA A 37 -31.73 6.07 5.32
C ALA A 37 -33.27 6.18 5.46
N GLU A 38 -33.80 7.32 5.06
CA GLU A 38 -35.25 7.58 5.08
C GLU A 38 -35.96 6.88 3.91
N GLN A 39 -35.28 6.77 2.76
CA GLN A 39 -35.81 6.12 1.56
C GLN A 39 -35.52 4.62 1.55
N SER A 40 -36.35 3.86 0.88
CA SER A 40 -36.17 2.42 0.65
C SER A 40 -36.78 1.97 -0.66
N MET A 41 -36.28 0.87 -1.19
CA MET A 41 -36.82 0.15 -2.34
C MET A 41 -37.33 -1.23 -1.90
N GLN A 42 -38.40 -1.72 -2.55
CA GLN A 42 -38.85 -3.10 -2.41
C GLN A 42 -38.29 -3.92 -3.58
N VAL A 43 -37.48 -4.92 -3.28
CA VAL A 43 -36.85 -5.79 -4.29
C VAL A 43 -37.00 -7.23 -3.85
N ALA A 44 -37.64 -8.07 -4.67
CA ALA A 44 -37.94 -9.48 -4.36
C ALA A 44 -38.57 -9.70 -2.95
N GLY A 45 -39.42 -8.77 -2.50
CA GLY A 45 -40.09 -8.83 -1.19
C GLY A 45 -39.20 -8.36 -0.01
N VAL A 46 -37.98 -7.88 -0.29
CA VAL A 46 -37.03 -7.39 0.71
C VAL A 46 -36.98 -5.87 0.69
N THR A 47 -36.99 -5.23 1.87
CA THR A 47 -36.81 -3.79 2.02
C THR A 47 -35.34 -3.45 2.00
N VAL A 48 -34.90 -2.70 0.98
CA VAL A 48 -33.50 -2.24 0.82
C VAL A 48 -33.45 -0.73 1.05
N PRO A 49 -32.77 -0.25 2.10
CA PRO A 49 -32.57 1.18 2.35
C PRO A 49 -31.76 1.83 1.23
N VAL A 50 -32.09 3.09 0.91
CA VAL A 50 -31.42 3.88 -0.13
C VAL A 50 -30.82 5.14 0.49
N TYR A 51 -29.49 5.24 0.43
CA TYR A 51 -28.76 6.48 0.66
C TYR A 51 -28.53 7.18 -0.67
N SER A 52 -28.42 8.51 -0.66
CA SER A 52 -28.15 9.29 -1.88
C SER A 52 -27.10 10.34 -1.60
N CYS A 53 -26.20 10.53 -2.53
CA CYS A 53 -25.19 11.58 -2.53
C CYS A 53 -24.78 11.91 -3.98
N ASP A 54 -24.11 13.03 -4.18
CA ASP A 54 -23.50 13.35 -5.47
C ASP A 54 -22.30 12.47 -5.77
N ALA A 55 -21.41 12.36 -4.78
CA ALA A 55 -20.19 11.56 -4.88
C ALA A 55 -20.07 10.60 -3.68
N LEU A 56 -19.83 9.32 -3.97
CA LEU A 56 -19.54 8.30 -2.98
C LEU A 56 -18.03 8.04 -2.93
N VAL A 57 -17.45 8.13 -1.74
CA VAL A 57 -16.06 7.71 -1.48
C VAL A 57 -16.07 6.37 -0.76
N LEU A 58 -15.51 5.32 -1.38
CA LEU A 58 -15.31 4.02 -0.73
C LEU A 58 -13.93 3.97 -0.08
N GLY A 59 -13.91 3.94 1.25
CA GLY A 59 -12.70 3.88 2.06
C GLY A 59 -12.38 5.20 2.78
N SER A 60 -12.06 5.09 4.06
CA SER A 60 -11.78 6.21 4.96
C SER A 60 -10.30 6.32 5.36
N GLY A 61 -9.40 5.81 4.52
CA GLY A 61 -7.96 6.03 4.65
C GLY A 61 -7.56 7.48 4.28
N ALA A 62 -6.27 7.79 4.34
CA ALA A 62 -5.76 9.13 4.03
C ALA A 62 -6.19 9.66 2.66
N ALA A 63 -6.20 8.81 1.63
CA ALA A 63 -6.63 9.19 0.28
C ALA A 63 -8.13 9.51 0.21
N GLY A 64 -8.97 8.61 0.75
CA GLY A 64 -10.43 8.80 0.74
C GLY A 64 -10.88 10.03 1.54
N MET A 65 -10.30 10.24 2.71
CA MET A 65 -10.60 11.42 3.51
C MET A 65 -10.12 12.73 2.85
N ARG A 66 -8.99 12.69 2.13
CA ARG A 66 -8.57 13.83 1.30
C ARG A 66 -9.62 14.14 0.23
N ALA A 67 -10.06 13.14 -0.52
CA ALA A 67 -11.07 13.34 -1.55
C ALA A 67 -12.38 13.90 -0.97
N ALA A 68 -12.84 13.35 0.16
CA ALA A 68 -14.07 13.80 0.82
C ALA A 68 -13.98 15.27 1.28
N VAL A 69 -12.87 15.68 1.90
CA VAL A 69 -12.61 17.06 2.29
C VAL A 69 -12.65 17.99 1.08
N GLU A 70 -11.95 17.62 0.00
CA GLU A 70 -11.86 18.47 -1.20
C GLU A 70 -13.17 18.54 -2.00
N LEU A 71 -13.95 17.45 -2.05
CA LEU A 71 -15.28 17.43 -2.62
C LEU A 71 -16.23 18.38 -1.85
N LYS A 72 -16.23 18.24 -0.51
CA LYS A 72 -17.10 19.07 0.34
C LYS A 72 -16.77 20.56 0.24
N ARG A 73 -15.48 20.92 0.18
CA ARG A 73 -15.01 22.30 -0.01
C ARG A 73 -15.49 22.89 -1.33
N ARG A 74 -15.74 22.06 -2.36
CA ARG A 74 -16.26 22.45 -3.68
C ARG A 74 -17.78 22.39 -3.80
N GLY A 75 -18.47 22.20 -2.67
CA GLY A 75 -19.94 22.17 -2.61
C GLY A 75 -20.56 20.90 -3.21
N VAL A 76 -19.78 19.81 -3.36
CA VAL A 76 -20.31 18.51 -3.76
C VAL A 76 -20.85 17.79 -2.53
N ASP A 77 -22.07 17.24 -2.63
CA ASP A 77 -22.61 16.40 -1.55
C ASP A 77 -21.89 15.05 -1.57
N VAL A 78 -21.15 14.76 -0.49
CA VAL A 78 -20.26 13.61 -0.40
C VAL A 78 -20.61 12.69 0.76
N LEU A 79 -20.69 11.39 0.47
CA LEU A 79 -20.80 10.32 1.45
C LEU A 79 -19.53 9.46 1.44
N VAL A 80 -18.95 9.24 2.61
CA VAL A 80 -17.85 8.29 2.80
C VAL A 80 -18.40 6.98 3.38
N ALA A 81 -18.27 5.87 2.67
CA ALA A 81 -18.61 4.54 3.19
C ALA A 81 -17.33 3.74 3.47
N SER A 82 -17.23 3.15 4.66
CA SER A 82 -16.04 2.42 5.08
C SER A 82 -16.38 1.19 5.91
N THR A 83 -15.68 0.09 5.65
CA THR A 83 -15.83 -1.17 6.40
C THR A 83 -15.40 -1.02 7.86
N GLY A 84 -14.41 -0.19 8.14
CA GLY A 84 -13.94 0.12 9.50
C GLY A 84 -13.21 1.46 9.51
N LEU A 85 -13.64 2.36 10.39
CA LEU A 85 -12.96 3.63 10.59
C LEU A 85 -11.63 3.39 11.31
N PHE A 86 -10.58 4.06 10.88
CA PHE A 86 -9.24 3.98 11.45
C PHE A 86 -8.61 2.56 11.45
N ALA A 87 -9.18 1.64 10.67
CA ALA A 87 -8.74 0.24 10.59
C ALA A 87 -7.94 -0.08 9.30
N GLY A 88 -7.79 0.89 8.41
CA GLY A 88 -7.04 0.74 7.17
C GLY A 88 -5.53 0.98 7.34
N THR A 89 -4.78 0.71 6.28
CA THR A 89 -3.31 0.80 6.21
C THR A 89 -2.77 2.16 6.70
N SER A 90 -3.38 3.27 6.30
CA SER A 90 -2.92 4.61 6.70
C SER A 90 -2.96 4.86 8.22
N ALA A 91 -3.86 4.19 8.96
CA ALA A 91 -3.98 4.35 10.41
C ALA A 91 -3.23 3.30 11.21
N CYS A 92 -2.99 2.11 10.62
CA CYS A 92 -2.54 0.92 11.35
C CYS A 92 -1.18 0.39 10.90
N SER A 93 -0.70 0.73 9.70
CA SER A 93 0.55 0.20 9.14
C SER A 93 1.57 1.31 8.91
N GLY A 94 2.83 0.93 8.78
CA GLY A 94 3.89 1.88 8.48
C GLY A 94 5.28 1.34 8.75
N SER A 95 6.21 2.26 8.91
CA SER A 95 7.61 2.03 9.25
C SER A 95 8.05 3.01 10.35
N ASP A 96 9.32 2.95 10.75
CA ASP A 96 9.90 3.88 11.75
C ASP A 96 9.80 5.35 11.34
N LYS A 97 9.81 5.62 10.02
CA LYS A 97 9.71 6.96 9.42
C LYS A 97 8.72 6.89 8.25
N GLN A 98 7.47 7.12 8.53
CA GLN A 98 6.45 7.23 7.47
C GLN A 98 6.61 8.58 6.77
N THR A 99 6.98 8.56 5.50
CA THR A 99 7.39 9.77 4.80
C THR A 99 6.30 10.37 3.94
N LEU A 100 6.32 11.70 3.87
CA LEU A 100 5.72 12.50 2.81
C LEU A 100 6.82 13.03 1.90
N TYR A 101 6.57 13.06 0.60
CA TYR A 101 7.46 13.69 -0.37
C TYR A 101 6.87 15.00 -0.86
N THR A 102 7.73 15.96 -1.11
CA THR A 102 7.39 17.16 -1.86
C THR A 102 8.60 17.61 -2.66
N ALA A 103 8.37 18.21 -3.82
CA ALA A 103 9.45 18.80 -4.56
C ALA A 103 10.25 19.72 -3.63
N SER A 104 11.58 19.62 -3.68
CA SER A 104 12.45 20.42 -2.83
C SER A 104 12.45 21.87 -3.30
N THR A 105 12.42 22.79 -2.35
CA THR A 105 12.59 24.24 -2.61
C THR A 105 13.97 24.73 -2.17
N ASP A 106 14.87 23.78 -1.84
CA ASP A 106 16.25 24.12 -1.48
C ASP A 106 17.09 24.48 -2.71
N TYR A 107 18.29 25.03 -2.45
CA TYR A 107 19.25 25.45 -3.48
C TYR A 107 19.90 24.29 -4.27
N LYS A 108 19.60 23.03 -3.96
CA LYS A 108 20.19 21.85 -4.63
C LYS A 108 19.63 21.60 -6.03
N GLY A 109 18.72 22.46 -6.49
CA GLY A 109 18.26 22.48 -7.87
C GLY A 109 17.29 21.37 -8.22
N ASP A 110 16.47 20.91 -7.26
CA ASP A 110 15.33 20.06 -7.53
C ASP A 110 14.20 20.84 -8.19
N ASN A 111 13.36 20.15 -8.97
CA ASN A 111 12.16 20.69 -9.59
C ASN A 111 11.17 19.59 -9.90
N PHE A 112 9.97 19.97 -10.35
CA PHE A 112 8.88 19.02 -10.65
C PHE A 112 9.25 17.99 -11.72
N VAL A 113 10.03 18.39 -12.76
CA VAL A 113 10.46 17.47 -13.82
C VAL A 113 11.42 16.42 -13.25
N LYS A 114 12.42 16.82 -12.47
CA LYS A 114 13.35 15.90 -11.80
C LYS A 114 12.63 14.98 -10.83
N TYR A 115 11.63 15.50 -10.12
CA TYR A 115 10.83 14.68 -9.22
C TYR A 115 10.01 13.66 -10.01
N ALA A 116 9.32 14.06 -11.06
CA ALA A 116 8.58 13.14 -11.93
C ALA A 116 9.49 12.08 -12.56
N GLN A 117 10.69 12.46 -13.03
CA GLN A 117 11.70 11.52 -13.53
C GLN A 117 12.12 10.50 -12.47
N SER A 118 12.28 10.93 -11.22
CA SER A 118 12.57 10.04 -10.09
C SER A 118 11.43 9.03 -9.86
N LEU A 119 10.17 9.48 -9.91
CA LEU A 119 8.99 8.59 -9.78
C LEU A 119 8.91 7.55 -10.92
N CYS A 120 9.26 7.96 -12.16
CA CYS A 120 9.23 7.09 -13.34
C CYS A 120 10.48 6.19 -13.49
N SER A 121 11.50 6.33 -12.65
CA SER A 121 12.82 5.72 -12.87
C SER A 121 12.77 4.20 -12.99
N GLY A 122 11.85 3.54 -12.30
CA GLY A 122 11.65 2.10 -12.38
C GLY A 122 10.98 1.62 -13.66
N GLY A 123 10.34 2.49 -14.43
CA GLY A 123 9.59 2.14 -15.64
C GLY A 123 8.12 1.82 -15.41
N ALA A 124 7.44 1.45 -16.50
CA ALA A 124 6.01 1.11 -16.55
C ALA A 124 5.06 2.19 -15.95
N MET A 125 5.47 3.46 -15.99
CA MET A 125 4.72 4.60 -15.48
C MET A 125 4.74 5.75 -16.50
N ASP A 126 3.58 6.36 -16.74
CA ASP A 126 3.49 7.55 -17.59
C ASP A 126 4.10 8.76 -16.88
N PHE A 127 4.86 9.55 -17.64
CA PHE A 127 5.46 10.78 -17.11
C PHE A 127 4.40 11.79 -16.67
N SER A 128 3.27 11.89 -17.36
CA SER A 128 2.18 12.81 -16.99
C SER A 128 1.61 12.50 -15.61
N THR A 129 1.37 11.22 -15.29
CA THR A 129 0.92 10.79 -13.95
C THR A 129 1.93 11.16 -12.87
N ALA A 130 3.23 10.89 -13.12
CA ALA A 130 4.31 11.27 -12.20
C ALA A 130 4.43 12.78 -12.05
N TYR A 131 4.26 13.53 -13.13
CA TYR A 131 4.35 14.98 -13.11
C TYR A 131 3.19 15.63 -12.34
N VAL A 132 1.97 15.08 -12.48
CA VAL A 132 0.82 15.48 -11.66
C VAL A 132 1.11 15.30 -10.18
N GLU A 133 1.68 14.16 -9.77
CA GLU A 133 2.06 13.91 -8.38
C GLU A 133 3.13 14.90 -7.92
N ALA A 134 4.16 15.12 -8.73
CA ALA A 134 5.25 16.03 -8.40
C ALA A 134 4.76 17.47 -8.20
N VAL A 135 3.95 18.00 -9.12
CA VAL A 135 3.40 19.37 -9.06
C VAL A 135 2.45 19.52 -7.86
N GLY A 136 1.56 18.55 -7.66
CA GLY A 136 0.57 18.61 -6.57
C GLY A 136 1.17 18.42 -5.17
N SER A 137 2.42 17.97 -5.06
CA SER A 137 3.04 17.62 -3.78
C SER A 137 3.19 18.79 -2.81
N ILE A 138 3.54 19.99 -3.31
CA ILE A 138 3.73 21.19 -2.48
C ILE A 138 2.40 21.63 -1.88
N ASP A 139 1.36 21.72 -2.70
CA ASP A 139 0.03 22.10 -2.26
C ASP A 139 -0.57 21.05 -1.29
N ALA A 140 -0.39 19.76 -1.57
CA ALA A 140 -0.83 18.69 -0.68
C ALA A 140 -0.19 18.80 0.71
N MET A 141 1.12 19.05 0.77
CA MET A 141 1.83 19.23 2.04
C MET A 141 1.40 20.50 2.76
N GLY A 142 1.35 21.64 2.08
CA GLY A 142 0.89 22.91 2.66
C GLY A 142 -0.52 22.80 3.23
N SER A 143 -1.42 22.12 2.53
CA SER A 143 -2.78 21.83 2.97
C SER A 143 -2.81 20.96 4.24
N LEU A 144 -1.96 19.93 4.35
CA LEU A 144 -1.86 19.09 5.54
C LEU A 144 -1.33 19.87 6.76
N GLN A 145 -0.33 20.73 6.56
CA GLN A 145 0.18 21.61 7.60
C GLN A 145 -0.89 22.59 8.09
N TYR A 146 -1.65 23.19 7.15
CA TYR A 146 -2.75 24.07 7.49
C TYR A 146 -3.82 23.37 8.34
N MET A 147 -4.09 22.09 8.08
CA MET A 147 -4.99 21.25 8.88
C MET A 147 -4.37 20.77 10.20
N GLY A 148 -3.11 21.10 10.48
CA GLY A 148 -2.46 20.80 11.76
C GLY A 148 -1.55 19.58 11.77
N LEU A 149 -1.10 19.05 10.62
CA LEU A 149 -0.09 17.99 10.61
C LEU A 149 1.25 18.53 11.15
N PRO A 150 1.78 18.01 12.29
CA PRO A 150 2.90 18.60 13.00
C PRO A 150 4.26 18.20 12.40
N LEU A 151 4.56 18.63 11.18
CA LEU A 151 5.85 18.35 10.54
C LEU A 151 6.97 19.12 11.24
N PRO A 152 8.15 18.51 11.46
CA PRO A 152 9.26 19.14 12.15
C PRO A 152 9.90 20.27 11.32
N HIS A 153 10.31 21.33 11.98
CA HIS A 153 10.94 22.52 11.40
C HIS A 153 12.26 22.83 12.07
N ASP A 154 13.12 23.54 11.36
CA ASP A 154 14.29 24.19 11.95
C ASP A 154 13.90 25.47 12.72
N ASN A 155 14.90 26.16 13.26
CA ASN A 155 14.71 27.40 14.03
C ASN A 155 14.16 28.58 13.22
N GLN A 156 14.20 28.51 11.87
CA GLN A 156 13.69 29.50 10.95
C GLN A 156 12.30 29.14 10.40
N GLY A 157 11.80 27.93 10.73
CA GLY A 157 10.52 27.43 10.27
C GLY A 157 10.58 26.63 8.95
N ALA A 158 11.77 26.32 8.44
CA ALA A 158 11.89 25.45 7.29
C ALA A 158 11.69 23.98 7.68
N ILE A 159 10.88 23.25 6.90
CA ILE A 159 10.61 21.83 7.15
C ILE A 159 11.89 21.02 7.04
N LEU A 160 12.17 20.22 8.07
CA LEU A 160 13.31 19.31 8.07
C LEU A 160 13.09 18.19 7.04
N ARG A 161 14.11 17.95 6.21
CA ARG A 161 14.08 17.00 5.12
C ARG A 161 15.25 16.03 5.19
N TYR A 162 15.04 14.84 4.62
CA TYR A 162 16.08 13.81 4.55
C TYR A 162 15.95 12.99 3.27
N LYS A 163 16.99 12.27 2.93
CA LYS A 163 17.03 11.34 1.80
C LYS A 163 16.42 10.00 2.21
N THR A 164 15.75 9.35 1.27
CA THR A 164 15.31 7.96 1.39
C THR A 164 15.67 7.20 0.14
N ASP A 165 15.37 5.90 0.11
CA ASP A 165 15.60 5.08 -1.08
C ASP A 165 14.87 5.63 -2.30
N HIS A 166 15.52 5.59 -3.45
CA HIS A 166 15.06 6.19 -4.71
C HIS A 166 14.81 7.70 -4.68
N ASP A 167 15.37 8.43 -3.68
CA ASP A 167 15.27 9.89 -3.57
C ASP A 167 16.62 10.55 -3.27
N GLU A 168 17.31 10.97 -4.29
CA GLU A 168 18.62 11.64 -4.17
C GLU A 168 18.52 13.13 -3.79
N ALA A 169 17.33 13.73 -3.92
CA ALA A 169 17.16 15.17 -3.70
C ALA A 169 16.80 15.54 -2.25
N GLY A 170 16.52 14.54 -1.37
CA GLY A 170 16.10 14.81 0.00
C GLY A 170 14.71 15.42 0.09
N ARG A 171 13.73 14.79 -0.56
CA ARG A 171 12.33 15.26 -0.62
C ARG A 171 11.48 14.82 0.56
N ALA A 172 11.99 13.88 1.38
CA ALA A 172 11.23 13.28 2.47
C ALA A 172 11.14 14.17 3.71
N THR A 173 9.97 14.15 4.35
CA THR A 173 9.75 14.65 5.71
C THR A 173 8.79 13.72 6.46
N SER A 174 8.80 13.72 7.78
CA SER A 174 7.90 12.87 8.58
C SER A 174 7.74 13.38 10.01
N CYS A 175 6.71 12.88 10.70
CA CYS A 175 6.53 12.97 12.15
C CYS A 175 6.92 11.66 12.86
N GLY A 176 7.83 10.86 12.27
CA GLY A 176 8.19 9.53 12.77
C GLY A 176 7.12 8.47 12.45
N PRO A 177 7.03 7.39 13.26
CA PRO A 177 6.18 6.22 12.95
C PRO A 177 4.67 6.49 13.02
N ARG A 178 4.23 7.70 13.31
CA ARG A 178 2.81 8.09 13.38
C ARG A 178 2.38 9.08 12.30
N THR A 179 3.22 9.39 11.33
CA THR A 179 2.93 10.39 10.29
C THR A 179 1.61 10.12 9.57
N SER A 180 1.39 8.92 9.05
CA SER A 180 0.16 8.61 8.31
C SER A 180 -1.07 8.57 9.22
N LYS A 181 -0.94 8.12 10.47
CA LYS A 181 -2.04 8.15 11.45
C LYS A 181 -2.42 9.58 11.83
N LEU A 182 -1.44 10.45 12.03
CA LEU A 182 -1.66 11.89 12.26
C LEU A 182 -2.32 12.54 11.03
N MET A 183 -1.89 12.18 9.83
CA MET A 183 -2.52 12.65 8.59
C MET A 183 -3.99 12.23 8.52
N VAL A 184 -4.32 10.97 8.82
CA VAL A 184 -5.72 10.51 8.89
C VAL A 184 -6.49 11.31 9.92
N LYS A 185 -5.92 11.55 11.10
CA LYS A 185 -6.54 12.35 12.17
C LYS A 185 -6.93 13.74 11.68
N VAL A 186 -5.99 14.52 11.16
CA VAL A 186 -6.27 15.91 10.74
C VAL A 186 -7.27 15.98 9.58
N LEU A 187 -7.24 15.00 8.68
CA LEU A 187 -8.21 14.89 7.60
C LEU A 187 -9.62 14.56 8.10
N PHE A 188 -9.75 13.70 9.11
CA PHE A 188 -11.05 13.42 9.74
C PHE A 188 -11.58 14.63 10.50
N GLU A 189 -10.74 15.32 11.27
CA GLU A 189 -11.11 16.53 12.00
C GLU A 189 -11.62 17.61 11.04
N GLU A 190 -10.95 17.81 9.91
CA GLU A 190 -11.40 18.73 8.86
C GLU A 190 -12.71 18.26 8.21
N ALA A 191 -12.83 16.99 7.85
CA ALA A 191 -14.03 16.43 7.26
C ALA A 191 -15.26 16.60 8.17
N LEU A 192 -15.10 16.36 9.47
CA LEU A 192 -16.15 16.55 10.47
C LEU A 192 -16.53 18.03 10.62
N THR A 193 -15.55 18.93 10.59
CA THR A 193 -15.76 20.39 10.63
C THR A 193 -16.55 20.86 9.43
N LEU A 194 -16.29 20.31 8.25
CA LEU A 194 -17.00 20.62 7.00
C LEU A 194 -18.38 19.93 6.89
N GLY A 195 -18.73 19.02 7.81
CA GLY A 195 -19.97 18.28 7.77
C GLY A 195 -20.01 17.22 6.67
N VAL A 196 -18.92 16.51 6.44
CA VAL A 196 -18.89 15.35 5.55
C VAL A 196 -19.70 14.21 6.17
N HIS A 197 -20.57 13.60 5.37
CA HIS A 197 -21.38 12.46 5.80
C HIS A 197 -20.53 11.18 5.78
N ILE A 198 -20.56 10.42 6.88
CA ILE A 198 -19.77 9.18 7.03
C ILE A 198 -20.70 8.03 7.39
N LEU A 199 -20.63 6.94 6.64
CA LEU A 199 -21.35 5.68 6.88
C LEU A 199 -20.33 4.61 7.30
N PRO A 200 -20.12 4.40 8.62
CA PRO A 200 -19.21 3.40 9.14
C PRO A 200 -19.78 1.99 8.96
N SER A 201 -18.96 0.97 9.14
CA SER A 201 -19.35 -0.45 9.07
C SER A 201 -20.06 -0.83 7.76
N CYS A 202 -19.75 -0.11 6.66
CA CYS A 202 -20.35 -0.28 5.34
C CYS A 202 -19.33 -0.71 4.31
N SER A 203 -19.60 -1.81 3.61
CA SER A 203 -18.70 -2.42 2.61
C SER A 203 -19.39 -2.51 1.25
N GLY A 204 -18.84 -1.84 0.22
CA GLY A 204 -19.31 -2.00 -1.16
C GLY A 204 -19.08 -3.44 -1.65
N ILE A 205 -20.08 -4.01 -2.28
CA ILE A 205 -20.04 -5.38 -2.82
C ILE A 205 -20.28 -5.46 -4.32
N GLN A 206 -20.91 -4.44 -4.91
CA GLN A 206 -21.16 -4.37 -6.35
C GLN A 206 -21.35 -2.92 -6.80
N ILE A 207 -20.68 -2.52 -7.88
CA ILE A 207 -20.92 -1.26 -8.57
C ILE A 207 -22.11 -1.44 -9.51
N VAL A 208 -23.12 -0.57 -9.40
CA VAL A 208 -24.28 -0.59 -10.30
C VAL A 208 -24.04 0.42 -11.42
N LYS A 209 -24.26 -0.06 -12.65
CA LYS A 209 -24.07 0.72 -13.88
C LYS A 209 -25.38 0.94 -14.60
N GLN A 210 -25.44 2.02 -15.36
CA GLN A 210 -26.48 2.31 -16.34
C GLN A 210 -25.87 2.80 -17.64
N THR A 211 -26.59 2.72 -18.74
CA THR A 211 -26.16 3.26 -20.03
C THR A 211 -26.75 4.67 -20.21
N VAL A 212 -25.88 5.64 -20.45
CA VAL A 212 -26.23 7.04 -20.74
C VAL A 212 -25.55 7.42 -22.06
N ASP A 213 -26.31 7.84 -23.04
CA ASP A 213 -25.80 8.22 -24.37
C ASP A 213 -24.91 7.13 -25.05
N GLY A 214 -25.19 5.87 -24.75
CA GLY A 214 -24.45 4.71 -25.28
C GLY A 214 -23.19 4.32 -24.50
N GLU A 215 -22.85 5.05 -23.43
CA GLU A 215 -21.71 4.77 -22.55
C GLU A 215 -22.16 4.21 -21.19
N GLU A 216 -21.41 3.24 -20.65
CA GLU A 216 -21.63 2.75 -19.30
C GLU A 216 -21.13 3.77 -18.25
N ARG A 217 -21.97 4.03 -17.26
CA ARG A 217 -21.66 4.94 -16.14
C ARG A 217 -22.13 4.35 -14.82
N VAL A 218 -21.47 4.77 -13.74
CA VAL A 218 -21.92 4.49 -12.37
C VAL A 218 -23.28 5.16 -12.13
N CYS A 219 -24.20 4.44 -11.46
CA CYS A 219 -25.43 5.01 -10.90
C CYS A 219 -25.59 4.70 -9.40
N GLY A 220 -24.66 3.94 -8.81
CA GLY A 220 -24.61 3.67 -7.39
C GLY A 220 -23.80 2.43 -7.05
N VAL A 221 -23.80 2.10 -5.76
CA VAL A 221 -23.13 0.93 -5.19
C VAL A 221 -24.07 0.17 -4.28
N ILE A 222 -24.14 -1.15 -4.45
CA ILE A 222 -24.74 -2.06 -3.49
C ILE A 222 -23.70 -2.33 -2.41
N ALA A 223 -24.10 -2.17 -1.14
CA ALA A 223 -23.23 -2.36 -0.01
C ALA A 223 -23.88 -3.17 1.11
N LEU A 224 -23.05 -3.70 2.00
CA LEU A 224 -23.49 -4.34 3.24
C LEU A 224 -23.16 -3.41 4.40
N HIS A 225 -24.17 -2.90 5.08
CA HIS A 225 -24.07 -2.08 6.27
C HIS A 225 -24.39 -2.93 7.50
N ARG A 226 -23.38 -3.20 8.33
CA ARG A 226 -23.52 -4.14 9.47
C ARG A 226 -24.59 -3.76 10.47
N GLU A 227 -24.90 -2.47 10.60
CA GLU A 227 -25.86 -1.95 11.55
C GLU A 227 -27.30 -1.92 10.99
N GLU A 228 -27.47 -2.13 9.69
CA GLU A 228 -28.79 -2.18 9.06
C GLU A 228 -29.54 -3.46 9.41
N LYS A 229 -30.79 -3.33 9.82
CA LYS A 229 -31.64 -4.46 10.30
C LYS A 229 -32.95 -4.65 9.53
N ARG A 230 -33.24 -3.80 8.53
CA ARG A 230 -34.46 -3.91 7.71
C ARG A 230 -34.47 -5.13 6.77
N ASN A 231 -33.32 -5.74 6.56
CA ASN A 231 -33.16 -7.01 5.85
C ASN A 231 -32.11 -7.89 6.52
N ALA A 232 -32.11 -9.17 6.21
CA ALA A 232 -31.29 -10.18 6.87
C ALA A 232 -29.78 -9.98 6.67
N TYR A 233 -29.37 -9.34 5.58
CA TYR A 233 -27.97 -9.23 5.17
C TYR A 233 -27.35 -7.86 5.47
N GLY A 234 -28.17 -6.89 5.90
CA GLY A 234 -27.74 -5.50 6.00
C GLY A 234 -27.50 -4.85 4.63
N LEU A 235 -28.21 -5.33 3.60
CA LEU A 235 -28.07 -4.82 2.24
C LEU A 235 -28.61 -3.40 2.15
N VAL A 236 -27.85 -2.50 1.55
CA VAL A 236 -28.22 -1.11 1.26
C VAL A 236 -27.84 -0.76 -0.16
N PHE A 237 -28.53 0.21 -0.75
CA PHE A 237 -28.12 0.83 -2.01
C PHE A 237 -27.68 2.27 -1.75
N ILE A 238 -26.53 2.64 -2.27
CA ILE A 238 -26.02 4.02 -2.20
C ILE A 238 -26.04 4.58 -3.62
N ARG A 239 -27.01 5.41 -3.89
CA ARG A 239 -27.13 6.13 -5.16
C ARG A 239 -26.05 7.21 -5.22
N CYS A 240 -25.31 7.24 -6.31
CA CYS A 240 -24.33 8.29 -6.60
C CYS A 240 -24.08 8.40 -8.11
N GLU A 241 -23.69 9.57 -8.58
CA GLU A 241 -23.27 9.79 -9.97
C GLU A 241 -21.76 9.60 -10.15
N ASP A 242 -21.01 9.87 -9.09
CA ASP A 242 -19.56 9.77 -9.07
C ASP A 242 -19.11 8.85 -7.93
N LEU A 243 -18.26 7.88 -8.23
CA LEU A 243 -17.71 6.92 -7.31
C LEU A 243 -16.19 7.07 -7.23
N VAL A 244 -15.66 7.30 -6.04
CA VAL A 244 -14.21 7.35 -5.78
C VAL A 244 -13.79 6.11 -5.00
N ILE A 245 -13.02 5.21 -5.63
CA ILE A 245 -12.46 4.02 -5.00
C ILE A 245 -11.16 4.38 -4.30
N ALA A 246 -11.17 4.38 -2.96
CA ALA A 246 -10.05 4.73 -2.08
C ALA A 246 -9.77 3.65 -1.03
N THR A 247 -9.96 2.40 -1.41
CA THR A 247 -10.02 1.22 -0.52
C THR A 247 -8.66 0.65 -0.15
N GLY A 248 -7.56 1.25 -0.61
CA GLY A 248 -6.20 0.73 -0.43
C GLY A 248 -5.93 -0.52 -1.27
N GLY A 249 -4.80 -1.16 -1.03
CA GLY A 249 -4.35 -2.34 -1.75
C GLY A 249 -4.90 -3.66 -1.20
N PRO A 250 -4.71 -4.78 -1.94
CA PRO A 250 -5.23 -6.11 -1.60
C PRO A 250 -4.34 -6.85 -0.60
N GLY A 251 -4.17 -6.30 0.61
CA GLY A 251 -3.27 -6.82 1.64
C GLY A 251 -3.58 -8.24 2.12
N GLU A 252 -4.78 -8.77 1.88
CA GLU A 252 -5.14 -10.16 2.18
C GLU A 252 -4.69 -11.16 1.11
N LEU A 253 -4.01 -10.70 0.06
CA LEU A 253 -3.56 -11.57 -1.04
C LEU A 253 -2.41 -12.50 -0.64
N TYR A 254 -1.58 -12.09 0.33
CA TYR A 254 -0.42 -12.83 0.80
C TYR A 254 -0.57 -13.25 2.27
N ARG A 255 0.14 -14.32 2.69
CA ARG A 255 0.14 -14.79 4.09
C ARG A 255 0.67 -13.72 5.03
N ASP A 256 1.89 -13.26 4.76
CA ASP A 256 2.55 -12.21 5.53
C ASP A 256 2.51 -10.88 4.79
N SER A 257 2.10 -9.85 5.51
CA SER A 257 1.85 -8.54 4.95
C SER A 257 1.79 -7.50 6.08
N VAL A 258 2.29 -6.32 5.82
CA VAL A 258 2.19 -5.19 6.76
C VAL A 258 0.82 -4.56 6.81
N TYR A 259 -0.11 -5.00 5.98
CA TYR A 259 -1.49 -4.50 6.03
C TYR A 259 -2.22 -5.06 7.26
N PRO A 260 -3.09 -4.28 7.89
CA PRO A 260 -3.97 -4.80 8.92
C PRO A 260 -4.91 -5.87 8.35
N HIS A 261 -5.43 -6.73 9.23
CA HIS A 261 -6.38 -7.75 8.84
C HIS A 261 -7.61 -7.14 8.16
N HIS A 262 -8.18 -7.88 7.21
CA HIS A 262 -9.38 -7.50 6.44
C HIS A 262 -9.18 -6.38 5.40
N CYS A 263 -7.94 -6.03 5.06
CA CYS A 263 -7.63 -5.15 3.93
C CYS A 263 -7.68 -5.94 2.61
N HIS A 264 -8.87 -6.05 2.00
CA HIS A 264 -9.06 -6.76 0.73
C HIS A 264 -8.84 -5.86 -0.49
N GLY A 265 -8.81 -4.52 -0.30
CA GLY A 265 -8.80 -3.57 -1.39
C GLY A 265 -10.14 -3.54 -2.17
N GLY A 266 -10.16 -2.82 -3.28
CA GLY A 266 -11.32 -2.69 -4.17
C GLY A 266 -11.08 -3.20 -5.60
N LEU A 267 -9.94 -3.86 -5.85
CA LEU A 267 -9.58 -4.30 -7.20
C LEU A 267 -10.58 -5.32 -7.77
N GLY A 268 -11.03 -6.27 -6.95
CA GLY A 268 -12.02 -7.26 -7.38
C GLY A 268 -13.39 -6.65 -7.64
N LEU A 269 -13.80 -5.66 -6.83
CA LEU A 269 -15.02 -4.89 -7.05
C LEU A 269 -14.97 -4.12 -8.38
N ALA A 270 -13.82 -3.51 -8.69
CA ALA A 270 -13.56 -2.81 -9.95
C ALA A 270 -13.59 -3.77 -11.15
N LEU A 271 -12.87 -4.89 -11.06
CA LEU A 271 -12.87 -5.93 -12.11
C LEU A 271 -14.27 -6.49 -12.40
N GLU A 272 -15.08 -6.72 -11.37
CA GLU A 272 -16.46 -7.19 -11.54
C GLU A 272 -17.29 -6.21 -12.36
N ALA A 273 -17.06 -4.90 -12.20
CA ALA A 273 -17.72 -3.84 -12.94
C ALA A 273 -17.17 -3.63 -14.37
N GLY A 274 -16.08 -4.32 -14.76
CA GLY A 274 -15.39 -4.13 -16.05
C GLY A 274 -14.40 -2.98 -16.04
N VAL A 275 -14.00 -2.50 -14.86
CA VAL A 275 -12.94 -1.51 -14.72
C VAL A 275 -11.57 -2.18 -14.90
N GLU A 276 -10.73 -1.57 -15.73
CA GLU A 276 -9.40 -2.07 -16.04
C GLU A 276 -8.42 -1.84 -14.89
N LEU A 277 -7.49 -2.80 -14.71
CA LEU A 277 -6.36 -2.63 -13.81
C LEU A 277 -5.06 -2.46 -14.60
N CYS A 278 -4.02 -1.95 -13.96
CA CYS A 278 -2.68 -1.90 -14.55
C CYS A 278 -1.60 -2.33 -13.57
N ASN A 279 -0.51 -2.88 -14.09
CA ASN A 279 0.71 -3.21 -13.35
C ASN A 279 0.49 -4.04 -12.08
N VAL A 280 -0.52 -4.92 -12.06
CA VAL A 280 -0.82 -5.74 -10.86
C VAL A 280 0.28 -6.76 -10.54
N THR A 281 1.25 -6.94 -11.44
CA THR A 281 2.49 -7.67 -11.17
C THR A 281 3.42 -6.95 -10.21
N GLU A 282 3.28 -5.62 -10.08
CA GLU A 282 4.21 -4.79 -9.33
C GLU A 282 3.78 -4.65 -7.88
N SER A 283 4.34 -5.49 -7.04
CA SER A 283 4.21 -5.42 -5.58
C SER A 283 5.57 -5.14 -4.94
N GLN A 284 5.58 -4.53 -3.76
CA GLN A 284 6.77 -4.36 -2.95
C GLN A 284 6.78 -5.40 -1.84
N PHE A 285 7.92 -6.04 -1.65
CA PHE A 285 8.18 -6.99 -0.57
C PHE A 285 9.40 -6.53 0.23
N GLY A 286 9.44 -6.87 1.50
CA GLY A 286 10.58 -6.61 2.35
C GLY A 286 10.36 -7.21 3.73
N ILE A 287 11.37 -7.14 4.59
CA ILE A 287 11.27 -7.66 5.95
C ILE A 287 10.28 -6.84 6.78
N GLY A 288 9.47 -7.52 7.56
CA GLY A 288 8.49 -6.93 8.48
C GLY A 288 8.07 -7.93 9.54
N THR A 289 7.37 -7.51 10.56
CA THR A 289 6.83 -8.42 11.56
C THR A 289 5.63 -9.20 11.02
N PRO A 290 5.43 -10.47 11.44
CA PRO A 290 4.32 -11.29 10.98
C PRO A 290 2.96 -10.72 11.35
N ARG A 291 1.93 -11.04 10.57
CA ARG A 291 0.54 -10.64 10.83
C ARG A 291 -0.02 -11.18 12.15
N THR A 292 0.55 -12.25 12.65
CA THR A 292 0.15 -12.89 13.91
C THR A 292 0.51 -12.08 15.15
N THR A 293 1.42 -11.11 15.00
CA THR A 293 1.86 -10.20 16.05
C THR A 293 1.37 -8.78 15.74
N PHE A 294 2.27 -7.89 15.43
CA PHE A 294 1.98 -6.51 15.03
C PHE A 294 2.56 -6.28 13.63
N PRO A 295 1.75 -6.31 12.55
CA PRO A 295 2.26 -6.22 11.17
C PRO A 295 2.86 -4.84 10.91
N TRP A 296 4.19 -4.77 10.88
CA TRP A 296 4.94 -3.52 10.75
C TRP A 296 6.18 -3.71 9.87
N ASN A 297 6.49 -2.69 9.08
CA ASN A 297 7.67 -2.68 8.23
C ASN A 297 8.93 -2.41 9.06
N LEU A 298 9.96 -3.22 8.86
CA LEU A 298 11.23 -3.14 9.57
C LEU A 298 12.34 -2.39 8.81
N SER A 299 11.97 -1.53 7.85
CA SER A 299 12.93 -0.58 7.25
C SER A 299 13.42 0.46 8.26
N GLY A 300 14.42 1.24 7.86
CA GLY A 300 14.94 2.34 8.67
C GLY A 300 15.78 1.88 9.85
N THR A 301 15.57 2.50 10.98
CA THR A 301 16.44 2.35 12.15
C THR A 301 16.46 0.94 12.75
N TYR A 302 15.43 0.12 12.58
CA TYR A 302 15.40 -1.24 13.13
C TYR A 302 16.58 -2.10 12.67
N VAL A 303 16.99 -2.02 11.41
CA VAL A 303 18.14 -2.76 10.90
C VAL A 303 19.42 -1.91 10.80
N GLN A 304 19.29 -0.57 10.76
CA GLN A 304 20.45 0.32 10.80
C GLN A 304 21.23 0.27 12.13
N VAL A 305 20.61 -0.20 13.18
CA VAL A 305 21.30 -0.44 14.46
C VAL A 305 22.01 -1.80 14.52
N MET A 306 21.97 -2.56 13.43
CA MET A 306 22.67 -3.84 13.24
C MET A 306 22.43 -4.83 14.39
N PRO A 307 21.16 -5.26 14.62
CA PRO A 307 20.87 -6.28 15.60
C PRO A 307 21.42 -7.65 15.18
N ARG A 308 21.57 -8.58 16.13
CA ARG A 308 21.82 -9.98 15.79
C ARG A 308 20.63 -10.55 15.03
N ILE A 309 20.91 -11.27 13.94
CA ILE A 309 19.90 -11.94 13.12
C ILE A 309 20.15 -13.44 13.16
N TYR A 310 19.15 -14.22 13.51
CA TYR A 310 19.23 -15.68 13.57
C TYR A 310 17.87 -16.31 13.27
N SER A 311 17.86 -17.58 12.91
CA SER A 311 16.65 -18.38 12.78
C SER A 311 16.53 -19.43 13.86
N VAL A 312 15.32 -19.96 14.03
CA VAL A 312 15.03 -21.03 15.00
C VAL A 312 14.31 -22.16 14.28
N ASP A 313 14.81 -23.40 14.46
CA ASP A 313 14.21 -24.60 13.89
C ASP A 313 13.00 -25.10 14.74
N ALA A 314 12.40 -26.21 14.29
CA ALA A 314 11.24 -26.81 14.97
C ALA A 314 11.58 -27.35 16.38
N GLU A 315 12.83 -27.67 16.63
CA GLU A 315 13.37 -28.18 17.90
C GLU A 315 13.73 -27.02 18.85
N GLY A 316 13.73 -25.79 18.40
CA GLY A 316 14.07 -24.61 19.19
C GLY A 316 15.56 -24.23 19.16
N ASN A 317 16.36 -24.80 18.25
CA ASN A 317 17.77 -24.47 18.13
C ASN A 317 17.96 -23.17 17.34
N GLU A 318 18.82 -22.30 17.86
CA GLU A 318 19.24 -21.07 17.16
C GLU A 318 20.25 -21.41 16.06
N ILE A 319 20.05 -20.82 14.87
CA ILE A 319 20.90 -21.04 13.69
C ILE A 319 21.40 -19.67 13.22
N HIS A 320 22.72 -19.51 13.17
CA HIS A 320 23.39 -18.34 12.58
C HIS A 320 23.45 -18.51 11.06
N PHE A 321 22.31 -18.36 10.38
CA PHE A 321 22.18 -18.70 8.95
C PHE A 321 22.93 -17.75 8.02
N LEU A 322 23.16 -16.47 8.41
CA LEU A 322 23.79 -15.47 7.55
C LEU A 322 25.25 -15.80 7.21
N GLU A 323 25.95 -16.63 8.01
CA GLU A 323 27.30 -17.09 7.70
C GLU A 323 27.38 -17.87 6.37
N ARG A 324 26.26 -18.42 5.89
CA ARG A 324 26.19 -19.15 4.61
C ARG A 324 26.06 -18.20 3.40
N PHE A 325 25.75 -16.93 3.61
CA PHE A 325 25.41 -16.00 2.55
C PHE A 325 26.42 -14.87 2.37
N TYR A 326 27.23 -14.59 3.36
CA TYR A 326 28.22 -13.51 3.34
C TYR A 326 29.65 -14.04 3.57
N ARG A 327 30.64 -13.36 2.98
CA ARG A 327 32.04 -13.77 3.04
C ARG A 327 32.75 -13.27 4.29
N THR A 328 32.33 -12.10 4.80
CA THR A 328 32.94 -11.45 5.96
C THR A 328 31.89 -10.82 6.85
N THR A 329 32.20 -10.71 8.13
CA THR A 329 31.36 -10.01 9.11
C THR A 329 31.12 -8.56 8.73
N ARG A 330 32.14 -7.86 8.23
CA ARG A 330 32.04 -6.48 7.74
C ARG A 330 30.99 -6.35 6.62
N GLU A 331 31.05 -7.23 5.63
CA GLU A 331 30.14 -7.23 4.48
C GLU A 331 28.70 -7.49 4.92
N MET A 332 28.47 -8.50 5.76
CA MET A 332 27.15 -8.84 6.32
C MET A 332 26.56 -7.68 7.09
N VAL A 333 27.32 -7.10 8.02
CA VAL A 333 26.83 -6.05 8.92
C VAL A 333 26.55 -4.75 8.16
N SER A 334 27.47 -4.36 7.25
CA SER A 334 27.30 -3.15 6.45
C SER A 334 26.08 -3.24 5.51
N ASN A 335 25.81 -4.42 4.94
CA ASN A 335 24.63 -4.60 4.08
C ASN A 335 23.33 -4.80 4.88
N THR A 336 23.39 -5.34 6.09
CA THR A 336 22.27 -5.29 7.04
C THR A 336 21.89 -3.85 7.37
N PHE A 337 22.86 -2.98 7.65
CA PHE A 337 22.63 -1.55 7.84
C PHE A 337 21.99 -0.91 6.61
N ARG A 338 22.55 -1.14 5.41
CA ARG A 338 22.05 -0.59 4.14
C ARG A 338 20.63 -1.03 3.84
N LYS A 339 20.21 -2.22 4.30
CA LYS A 339 18.82 -2.66 4.19
C LYS A 339 17.83 -1.68 4.82
N GLY A 340 18.22 -0.89 5.79
CA GLY A 340 17.39 0.12 6.42
C GLY A 340 16.93 1.24 5.48
N TYR A 341 17.74 1.60 4.47
CA TYR A 341 17.37 2.63 3.49
C TYR A 341 17.30 2.11 2.05
N GLN A 342 17.91 0.96 1.72
CA GLN A 342 17.76 0.29 0.43
C GLN A 342 16.53 -0.62 0.46
N TRP A 343 15.40 -0.03 0.52
CA TRP A 343 14.09 -0.64 0.66
C TRP A 343 13.23 -0.40 -0.59
N PRO A 344 12.37 -1.32 -1.06
CA PRO A 344 12.12 -2.72 -0.64
C PRO A 344 13.16 -3.71 -1.19
N TYR A 345 12.84 -5.04 -1.20
CA TYR A 345 13.62 -6.04 -1.93
C TYR A 345 13.75 -5.64 -3.41
N HIS A 346 14.94 -5.86 -3.98
CA HIS A 346 15.19 -5.67 -5.40
C HIS A 346 16.17 -6.73 -5.91
N SER A 347 15.83 -7.40 -7.02
CA SER A 347 16.62 -8.51 -7.57
C SER A 347 18.10 -8.17 -7.81
N THR A 348 18.41 -6.99 -8.34
CA THR A 348 19.80 -6.59 -8.58
C THR A 348 20.59 -6.29 -7.31
N ARG A 349 19.92 -5.99 -6.20
CA ARG A 349 20.58 -5.76 -4.89
C ARG A 349 20.93 -7.05 -4.15
N MET A 350 20.65 -8.22 -4.72
CA MET A 350 21.18 -9.49 -4.24
C MET A 350 22.61 -9.74 -4.71
N LEU A 351 23.00 -9.07 -5.82
CA LEU A 351 24.32 -9.23 -6.43
C LEU A 351 25.39 -8.57 -5.57
N ASP A 352 26.62 -9.05 -5.71
CA ASP A 352 27.78 -8.53 -5.01
C ASP A 352 27.59 -8.41 -3.48
N TYR A 353 26.85 -9.38 -2.91
CA TYR A 353 26.50 -9.47 -1.49
C TYR A 353 25.73 -8.24 -0.96
N GLY A 354 24.94 -7.63 -1.82
CA GLY A 354 24.17 -6.42 -1.50
C GLY A 354 23.05 -6.64 -0.50
N SER A 355 22.36 -5.56 -0.14
CA SER A 355 21.40 -5.51 0.96
C SER A 355 20.18 -6.46 0.80
N SER A 356 19.75 -6.74 -0.44
CA SER A 356 18.62 -7.67 -0.68
C SER A 356 19.01 -9.14 -0.62
N LEU A 357 20.30 -9.45 -0.43
CA LEU A 357 20.71 -10.80 -0.09
C LEU A 357 20.17 -11.22 1.30
N LEU A 358 20.06 -10.26 2.23
CA LEU A 358 19.37 -10.50 3.51
C LEU A 358 17.90 -10.92 3.31
N ASP A 359 17.18 -10.26 2.42
CA ASP A 359 15.78 -10.63 2.11
C ASP A 359 15.69 -12.07 1.58
N LEU A 360 16.59 -12.42 0.65
CA LEU A 360 16.66 -13.78 0.09
C LEU A 360 17.00 -14.81 1.16
N ALA A 361 17.97 -14.55 2.03
CA ALA A 361 18.35 -15.42 3.12
C ALA A 361 17.17 -15.67 4.09
N VAL A 362 16.43 -14.62 4.45
CA VAL A 362 15.21 -14.72 5.26
C VAL A 362 14.14 -15.55 4.54
N PHE A 363 13.95 -15.34 3.25
CA PHE A 363 13.01 -16.12 2.44
C PHE A 363 13.35 -17.62 2.44
N ILE A 364 14.63 -17.97 2.28
CA ILE A 364 15.10 -19.36 2.31
C ILE A 364 14.84 -20.01 3.68
N GLU A 365 15.11 -19.29 4.78
CA GLU A 365 14.83 -19.77 6.13
C GLU A 365 13.31 -20.04 6.34
N GLN A 366 12.46 -19.13 5.84
CA GLN A 366 11.01 -19.33 5.92
C GLN A 366 10.51 -20.51 5.07
N GLN A 367 11.05 -20.71 3.86
CA GLN A 367 10.73 -21.86 3.03
C GLN A 367 11.14 -23.19 3.69
N ALA A 368 12.19 -23.16 4.51
CA ALA A 368 12.60 -24.28 5.33
C ALA A 368 11.77 -24.46 6.63
N GLY A 369 10.72 -23.65 6.82
CA GLY A 369 9.83 -23.72 7.98
C GLY A 369 10.42 -23.11 9.27
N ARG A 370 11.52 -22.36 9.18
CA ARG A 370 12.17 -21.74 10.34
C ARG A 370 11.63 -20.34 10.57
N LYS A 371 11.62 -19.91 11.84
CA LYS A 371 11.28 -18.55 12.25
C LYS A 371 12.55 -17.73 12.37
N VAL A 372 12.49 -16.48 11.95
CA VAL A 372 13.64 -15.56 11.95
C VAL A 372 13.44 -14.43 12.94
N TYR A 373 14.51 -14.01 13.63
CA TYR A 373 14.48 -13.04 14.72
C TYR A 373 15.53 -11.94 14.57
N LEU A 374 15.15 -10.73 15.01
CA LEU A 374 16.05 -9.61 15.33
C LEU A 374 16.24 -9.55 16.85
N ASP A 375 17.46 -9.66 17.32
CA ASP A 375 17.81 -9.50 18.74
C ASP A 375 18.59 -8.22 18.96
N PHE A 376 17.94 -7.25 19.58
CA PHE A 376 18.53 -5.93 19.85
C PHE A 376 19.44 -5.92 21.08
N LEU A 377 19.47 -7.00 21.86
CA LEU A 377 20.30 -7.15 23.06
C LEU A 377 21.69 -7.72 22.76
N ARG A 378 21.90 -8.18 21.53
CA ARG A 378 23.16 -8.78 21.11
C ARG A 378 23.62 -8.18 19.78
N ASN A 379 24.93 -8.01 19.65
CA ASN A 379 25.55 -7.65 18.39
C ASN A 379 25.59 -8.82 17.41
N PRO A 380 25.73 -8.56 16.10
CA PRO A 380 25.86 -9.59 15.08
C PRO A 380 26.94 -10.62 15.41
N GLU A 381 26.66 -11.89 15.13
CA GLU A 381 27.67 -12.94 15.20
C GLU A 381 28.62 -12.84 14.00
N PRO A 382 29.90 -13.21 14.17
CA PRO A 382 30.87 -13.18 13.08
C PRO A 382 30.57 -14.27 12.04
N VAL A 383 30.82 -13.97 10.77
CA VAL A 383 30.65 -14.91 9.65
C VAL A 383 31.71 -16.00 9.66
N ASN A 384 32.96 -15.67 10.02
CA ASN A 384 34.07 -16.61 10.01
C ASN A 384 34.67 -16.79 11.41
N ALA A 385 35.21 -17.98 11.67
CA ALA A 385 35.98 -18.23 12.89
C ALA A 385 37.22 -17.32 12.93
N GLY A 386 37.31 -16.48 13.96
CA GLY A 386 38.36 -15.48 14.13
C GLY A 386 38.01 -14.07 13.72
N ASP A 387 36.88 -13.84 13.05
CA ASP A 387 36.29 -12.52 12.90
C ASP A 387 35.68 -12.06 14.23
N THR A 388 35.53 -10.74 14.39
CA THR A 388 34.77 -10.15 15.50
C THR A 388 33.95 -8.99 14.96
N PHE A 389 32.75 -8.83 15.48
CA PHE A 389 31.98 -7.62 15.24
C PHE A 389 32.69 -6.41 15.87
N SER A 390 32.88 -5.36 15.10
CA SER A 390 33.43 -4.09 15.59
C SER A 390 32.83 -2.93 14.78
N LEU A 391 32.40 -1.88 15.48
CA LEU A 391 31.96 -0.63 14.84
C LEU A 391 33.09 0.08 14.10
N ASP A 392 34.37 -0.19 14.45
CA ASP A 392 35.51 0.35 13.75
C ASP A 392 35.80 -0.35 12.41
N ASN A 393 35.26 -1.54 12.21
CA ASN A 393 35.43 -2.35 11.00
C ASN A 393 34.16 -2.38 10.13
N LEU A 394 33.49 -1.24 9.99
CA LEU A 394 32.35 -1.07 9.07
C LEU A 394 32.80 -0.44 7.75
N ASP A 395 31.93 -0.49 6.74
CA ASP A 395 32.14 0.30 5.53
C ASP A 395 32.09 1.80 5.86
N PRO A 396 32.86 2.65 5.14
CA PRO A 396 32.99 4.07 5.48
C PRO A 396 31.66 4.83 5.53
N ASP A 397 30.75 4.56 4.59
CA ASP A 397 29.42 5.18 4.53
C ASP A 397 28.55 4.81 5.74
N VAL A 398 28.65 3.58 6.21
CA VAL A 398 27.91 3.10 7.40
C VAL A 398 28.49 3.73 8.66
N ARG A 399 29.81 3.75 8.78
CA ARG A 399 30.50 4.37 9.92
C ARG A 399 30.20 5.86 10.03
N GLU A 400 30.33 6.60 8.93
CA GLU A 400 30.03 8.04 8.88
C GLU A 400 28.58 8.33 9.28
N TYR A 401 27.63 7.51 8.83
CA TYR A 401 26.22 7.69 9.21
C TYR A 401 26.00 7.53 10.71
N LEU A 402 26.60 6.51 11.33
CA LEU A 402 26.48 6.29 12.78
C LEU A 402 27.14 7.41 13.59
N GLU A 403 28.31 7.87 13.16
CA GLU A 403 29.00 9.02 13.78
C GLU A 403 28.16 10.29 13.70
N ASN A 404 27.59 10.60 12.56
CA ASN A 404 26.73 11.76 12.36
C ASN A 404 25.44 11.74 13.20
N ASN A 405 25.03 10.56 13.68
CA ASN A 405 23.86 10.38 14.56
C ASN A 405 24.22 10.09 16.02
N ASP A 406 25.50 10.20 16.39
CA ASP A 406 26.00 9.80 17.73
C ASP A 406 25.58 8.37 18.14
N ALA A 407 25.54 7.43 17.17
CA ALA A 407 24.97 6.09 17.33
C ALA A 407 26.05 4.99 17.37
N LEU A 408 27.11 5.21 18.16
CA LEU A 408 28.25 4.29 18.34
C LEU A 408 28.20 3.54 19.69
N GLN A 409 27.01 3.38 20.29
CA GLN A 409 26.82 2.62 21.53
C GLN A 409 27.12 1.14 21.33
N ASP A 410 27.49 0.45 22.40
CA ASP A 410 27.92 -0.95 22.38
C ASP A 410 26.82 -1.90 21.91
N LEU A 411 25.57 -1.71 22.33
CA LEU A 411 24.46 -2.61 22.00
C LEU A 411 23.48 -2.01 20.96
N PRO A 412 22.87 -2.84 20.11
CA PRO A 412 21.87 -2.39 19.14
C PRO A 412 20.70 -1.63 19.77
N ILE A 413 20.23 -2.07 20.94
CA ILE A 413 19.12 -1.40 21.64
C ILE A 413 19.49 0.02 22.07
N ASP A 414 20.73 0.27 22.44
CA ASP A 414 21.18 1.60 22.86
C ASP A 414 21.37 2.51 21.63
N ARG A 415 21.89 1.96 20.53
CA ARG A 415 21.89 2.64 19.23
C ARG A 415 20.47 3.00 18.79
N LEU A 416 19.48 2.08 18.98
CA LEU A 416 18.08 2.35 18.65
C LEU A 416 17.46 3.43 19.54
N ARG A 417 17.75 3.42 20.84
CA ARG A 417 17.33 4.49 21.77
C ARG A 417 17.88 5.85 21.35
N ARG A 418 19.11 5.87 20.88
CA ARG A 418 19.75 7.12 20.41
C ARG A 418 19.15 7.63 19.13
N MET A 419 18.95 6.75 18.14
CA MET A 419 18.49 7.13 16.81
C MET A 419 16.99 7.34 16.70
N ASN A 420 16.19 6.48 17.34
CA ASN A 420 14.73 6.50 17.22
C ASN A 420 14.02 5.84 18.43
N PRO A 421 13.93 6.50 19.56
CA PRO A 421 13.25 5.95 20.74
C PRO A 421 11.77 5.65 20.50
N LEU A 422 11.10 6.38 19.58
CA LEU A 422 9.70 6.12 19.23
C LEU A 422 9.49 4.74 18.56
N ALA A 423 10.51 4.21 17.92
CA ALA A 423 10.47 2.86 17.33
C ALA A 423 10.35 1.77 18.41
N ILE A 424 11.01 1.95 19.56
CA ILE A 424 10.91 1.05 20.72
C ILE A 424 9.53 1.17 21.35
N GLU A 425 9.08 2.40 21.64
CA GLU A 425 7.78 2.66 22.24
C GLU A 425 6.62 2.11 21.41
N LEU A 426 6.73 2.16 20.09
CA LEU A 426 5.73 1.61 19.19
C LEU A 426 5.51 0.12 19.45
N TYR A 427 6.56 -0.68 19.52
CA TYR A 427 6.46 -2.11 19.78
C TYR A 427 5.98 -2.39 21.21
N ARG A 428 6.48 -1.65 22.19
CA ARG A 428 6.03 -1.77 23.59
C ARG A 428 4.52 -1.56 23.73
N MET A 429 3.94 -0.59 23.01
CA MET A 429 2.48 -0.36 22.98
C MET A 429 1.69 -1.51 22.35
N HIS A 430 2.33 -2.33 21.55
CA HIS A 430 1.73 -3.50 20.88
C HIS A 430 2.12 -4.83 21.54
N GLY A 431 2.71 -4.76 22.74
CA GLY A 431 2.97 -5.94 23.58
C GLY A 431 4.32 -6.60 23.37
N THR A 432 5.24 -6.00 22.60
CA THR A 432 6.61 -6.51 22.39
C THR A 432 7.63 -5.50 22.93
N ASP A 433 8.44 -5.92 23.88
CA ASP A 433 9.50 -5.08 24.45
C ASP A 433 10.86 -5.41 23.82
N LEU A 434 11.29 -4.61 22.84
CA LEU A 434 12.58 -4.77 22.16
C LEU A 434 13.80 -4.70 23.09
N ALA A 435 13.62 -4.19 24.31
CA ALA A 435 14.67 -4.12 25.32
C ALA A 435 14.76 -5.38 26.18
N SER A 436 13.90 -6.37 25.99
CA SER A 436 13.86 -7.59 26.81
C SER A 436 13.70 -8.88 26.01
N GLU A 437 13.22 -8.82 24.75
CA GLU A 437 12.94 -9.99 23.94
C GLU A 437 13.28 -9.79 22.47
N PRO A 438 13.63 -10.86 21.71
CA PRO A 438 13.83 -10.81 20.27
C PRO A 438 12.52 -10.58 19.52
N LEU A 439 12.61 -9.90 18.37
CA LEU A 439 11.49 -9.60 17.50
C LEU A 439 11.41 -10.60 16.33
N GLU A 440 10.34 -11.40 16.27
CA GLU A 440 10.08 -12.26 15.10
C GLU A 440 9.82 -11.42 13.85
N PHE A 441 10.42 -11.79 12.71
CA PHE A 441 10.20 -11.14 11.45
C PHE A 441 10.19 -12.09 10.25
N ALA A 442 9.68 -11.61 9.13
CA ALA A 442 9.41 -12.40 7.94
C ALA A 442 9.52 -11.54 6.68
N MET A 443 9.57 -12.19 5.51
CA MET A 443 9.31 -11.51 4.25
C MET A 443 7.82 -11.16 4.14
N ASN A 444 7.50 -9.88 3.98
CA ASN A 444 6.15 -9.36 3.96
C ASN A 444 5.82 -8.67 2.62
N ASN A 445 4.57 -8.81 2.18
CA ASN A 445 4.02 -7.89 1.20
C ASN A 445 3.84 -6.50 1.82
N GLN A 446 4.36 -5.47 1.16
CA GLN A 446 4.45 -4.11 1.69
C GLN A 446 3.48 -3.14 1.04
N HIS A 447 3.31 -3.25 -0.28
CA HIS A 447 2.54 -2.33 -1.11
C HIS A 447 2.28 -2.95 -2.48
N MET A 448 1.13 -2.64 -3.08
CA MET A 448 0.89 -2.91 -4.50
C MET A 448 1.05 -1.58 -5.28
N ASN A 449 2.04 -1.52 -6.17
CA ASN A 449 2.28 -0.33 -7.01
C ASN A 449 1.27 -0.23 -8.15
N GLY A 450 0.85 -1.39 -8.69
CA GLY A 450 -0.27 -1.49 -9.61
C GLY A 450 -1.62 -1.33 -8.92
N GLY A 451 -2.69 -1.29 -9.70
CA GLY A 451 -4.05 -1.11 -9.20
C GLY A 451 -5.02 -0.79 -10.31
N ILE A 452 -6.09 -0.06 -10.02
CA ILE A 452 -7.07 0.40 -10.99
C ILE A 452 -6.39 1.38 -11.97
N LEU A 453 -6.54 1.13 -13.26
CA LEU A 453 -6.01 2.02 -14.32
C LEU A 453 -6.71 3.38 -14.27
N ILE A 454 -5.92 4.43 -14.18
CA ILE A 454 -6.39 5.82 -14.14
C ILE A 454 -5.70 6.69 -15.19
N ASP A 455 -6.40 7.74 -15.59
CA ASP A 455 -5.80 8.86 -16.31
C ASP A 455 -5.21 9.93 -15.36
N ASP A 456 -4.72 11.04 -15.92
CA ASP A 456 -4.14 12.15 -15.16
C ASP A 456 -5.14 12.87 -14.23
N TRP A 457 -6.43 12.58 -14.35
CA TRP A 457 -7.51 13.09 -13.52
C TRP A 457 -8.06 12.07 -12.54
N GLY A 458 -7.44 10.88 -12.46
CA GLY A 458 -7.91 9.78 -11.63
C GLY A 458 -9.15 9.05 -12.15
N ARG A 459 -9.55 9.30 -13.42
CA ARG A 459 -10.70 8.67 -14.07
C ARG A 459 -10.33 7.25 -14.53
N THR A 460 -11.29 6.35 -14.44
CA THR A 460 -11.19 5.00 -15.00
C THR A 460 -11.85 4.91 -16.38
N ASN A 461 -11.84 3.73 -17.00
CA ASN A 461 -12.59 3.45 -18.22
C ASN A 461 -14.13 3.39 -18.02
N LEU A 462 -14.63 3.42 -16.78
CA LEU A 462 -16.06 3.46 -16.45
C LEU A 462 -16.47 4.90 -16.13
N GLY A 463 -17.47 5.45 -16.83
CA GLY A 463 -17.95 6.81 -16.60
C GLY A 463 -18.41 7.04 -15.15
N GLY A 464 -18.00 8.15 -14.53
CA GLY A 464 -18.31 8.47 -13.13
C GLY A 464 -17.55 7.61 -12.12
N CYS A 465 -16.56 6.80 -12.53
CA CYS A 465 -15.73 6.01 -11.64
C CYS A 465 -14.30 6.53 -11.61
N TYR A 466 -13.76 6.72 -10.42
CA TYR A 466 -12.43 7.25 -10.13
C TYR A 466 -11.71 6.33 -9.14
N ALA A 467 -10.38 6.32 -9.17
CA ALA A 467 -9.57 5.64 -8.15
C ALA A 467 -8.42 6.51 -7.67
N ILE A 468 -8.08 6.39 -6.38
CA ILE A 468 -7.03 7.17 -5.73
C ILE A 468 -6.28 6.37 -4.66
N GLY A 469 -5.11 6.86 -4.31
CA GLY A 469 -4.22 6.19 -3.34
C GLY A 469 -3.79 4.83 -3.87
N GLU A 470 -3.55 3.90 -2.97
CA GLU A 470 -3.04 2.56 -3.34
C GLU A 470 -4.07 1.68 -4.09
N ALA A 471 -5.35 2.06 -4.13
CA ALA A 471 -6.32 1.40 -5.00
C ALA A 471 -6.08 1.70 -6.48
N ALA A 472 -5.46 2.85 -6.79
CA ALA A 472 -5.10 3.27 -8.13
C ALA A 472 -3.70 2.76 -8.50
N GLY A 473 -3.55 2.29 -9.74
CA GLY A 473 -2.25 1.94 -10.32
C GLY A 473 -1.46 3.18 -10.74
N SER A 474 -1.25 4.11 -9.82
CA SER A 474 -0.57 5.39 -10.05
C SER A 474 0.94 5.29 -10.04
N HIS A 475 1.50 4.12 -9.74
CA HIS A 475 2.94 3.86 -9.71
C HIS A 475 3.35 2.88 -10.80
N GLY A 476 4.65 2.91 -11.16
CA GLY A 476 5.27 1.94 -12.04
C GLY A 476 5.89 0.76 -11.28
N VAL A 477 7.01 0.25 -11.80
CA VAL A 477 7.73 -0.88 -11.20
C VAL A 477 8.25 -0.55 -9.80
N THR A 478 8.79 0.65 -9.60
CA THR A 478 9.29 1.11 -8.30
C THR A 478 8.49 2.31 -7.81
N ARG A 479 8.30 2.36 -6.51
CA ARG A 479 7.65 3.47 -5.83
C ARG A 479 8.59 3.99 -4.72
N PRO A 480 9.08 5.23 -4.82
CA PRO A 480 9.83 5.85 -3.74
C PRO A 480 9.00 5.96 -2.45
N GLY A 481 9.65 5.91 -1.29
CA GLY A 481 8.98 5.74 0.00
C GLY A 481 7.82 6.70 0.26
N GLY A 482 8.02 7.99 0.09
CA GLY A 482 7.01 9.03 0.35
C GLY A 482 5.86 9.11 -0.66
N ALA A 483 6.02 8.54 -1.85
CA ALA A 483 4.98 8.54 -2.88
C ALA A 483 3.72 7.75 -2.45
N ALA A 484 3.86 6.78 -1.54
CA ALA A 484 2.72 6.03 -1.01
C ALA A 484 1.63 6.92 -0.37
N LEU A 485 2.04 7.96 0.34
CA LEU A 485 1.11 8.91 0.94
C LEU A 485 0.76 10.04 -0.03
N ASN A 486 1.74 10.50 -0.81
CA ASN A 486 1.58 11.63 -1.71
C ASN A 486 0.55 11.40 -2.81
N SER A 487 0.61 10.28 -3.52
CA SER A 487 -0.30 10.02 -4.63
C SER A 487 -1.77 10.13 -4.19
N GLY A 488 -2.10 9.57 -3.01
CA GLY A 488 -3.44 9.68 -2.45
C GLY A 488 -3.86 11.11 -2.10
N GLN A 489 -2.93 11.94 -1.63
CA GLN A 489 -3.22 13.34 -1.31
C GLN A 489 -3.39 14.19 -2.57
N VAL A 490 -2.53 14.01 -3.55
CA VAL A 490 -2.57 14.75 -4.81
C VAL A 490 -3.78 14.36 -5.65
N PHE A 491 -3.96 13.05 -5.90
CA PHE A 491 -5.08 12.57 -6.72
C PHE A 491 -6.43 12.75 -6.01
N GLY A 492 -6.49 12.71 -4.66
CA GLY A 492 -7.71 13.02 -3.92
C GLY A 492 -8.23 14.43 -4.21
N LYS A 493 -7.33 15.42 -4.24
CA LYS A 493 -7.67 16.80 -4.64
C LYS A 493 -8.02 16.90 -6.12
N ARG A 494 -7.24 16.23 -6.97
CA ARG A 494 -7.42 16.29 -8.42
C ARG A 494 -8.74 15.67 -8.90
N VAL A 495 -9.11 14.54 -8.32
CA VAL A 495 -10.42 13.88 -8.56
C VAL A 495 -11.57 14.77 -8.11
N ALA A 496 -11.46 15.43 -6.96
CA ALA A 496 -12.49 16.34 -6.49
C ALA A 496 -12.69 17.53 -7.47
N LEU A 497 -11.61 18.04 -8.07
CA LEU A 497 -11.69 19.05 -9.11
C LEU A 497 -12.32 18.52 -10.40
N ALA A 498 -11.93 17.29 -10.82
CA ALA A 498 -12.50 16.63 -12.00
C ALA A 498 -14.02 16.43 -11.87
N ILE A 499 -14.47 15.95 -10.71
CA ILE A 499 -15.89 15.76 -10.40
C ILE A 499 -16.62 17.12 -10.43
N LYS A 500 -16.09 18.16 -9.78
CA LYS A 500 -16.71 19.48 -9.78
C LYS A 500 -16.88 20.03 -11.20
N ARG A 501 -15.83 19.93 -12.04
CA ARG A 501 -15.90 20.38 -13.43
C ARG A 501 -16.92 19.61 -14.24
N SER A 502 -16.92 18.27 -14.14
CA SER A 502 -17.89 17.44 -14.88
C SER A 502 -19.34 17.71 -14.48
N ARG A 503 -19.58 18.15 -13.26
CA ARG A 503 -20.95 18.49 -12.78
C ARG A 503 -21.46 19.83 -13.30
N ASN A 504 -20.59 20.77 -13.58
CA ASN A 504 -21.00 22.06 -14.17
C ASN A 504 -21.58 21.87 -15.58
N ASP A 505 -21.16 20.80 -16.28
CA ASP A 505 -21.58 20.48 -17.66
C ASP A 505 -22.71 19.43 -17.74
N LYS A 506 -23.09 18.80 -16.60
CA LYS A 506 -24.07 17.71 -16.59
C LYS A 506 -25.52 18.21 -16.53
N THR A 507 -26.35 17.58 -17.34
CA THR A 507 -27.80 17.53 -17.10
C THR A 507 -28.12 16.40 -16.12
N ASP A 508 -29.05 16.63 -15.20
CA ASP A 508 -29.48 15.65 -14.19
C ASP A 508 -29.97 14.36 -14.89
N THR A 509 -29.24 13.28 -14.72
CA THR A 509 -29.57 12.00 -15.38
C THR A 509 -30.42 11.15 -14.44
N ALA A 510 -31.61 10.79 -14.87
CA ALA A 510 -32.48 9.90 -14.10
C ALA A 510 -31.82 8.52 -13.94
N VAL A 511 -31.91 7.96 -12.73
CA VAL A 511 -31.38 6.62 -12.45
C VAL A 511 -32.27 5.57 -13.09
N ASP A 512 -31.67 4.61 -13.79
CA ASP A 512 -32.38 3.44 -14.32
C ASP A 512 -32.79 2.51 -13.17
N GLN A 513 -34.04 2.66 -12.75
CA GLN A 513 -34.62 1.87 -11.68
C GLN A 513 -34.65 0.35 -12.02
N GLY A 514 -34.73 -0.01 -13.30
CA GLY A 514 -34.71 -1.39 -13.77
C GLY A 514 -33.32 -2.01 -13.56
N ALA A 515 -32.27 -1.30 -13.95
CA ALA A 515 -30.90 -1.73 -13.71
C ALA A 515 -30.60 -1.90 -12.22
N VAL A 516 -31.00 -0.93 -11.39
CA VAL A 516 -30.82 -0.98 -9.92
C VAL A 516 -31.57 -2.17 -9.31
N SER A 517 -32.85 -2.36 -9.67
CA SER A 517 -33.66 -3.47 -9.14
C SER A 517 -33.13 -4.83 -9.55
N SER A 518 -32.63 -4.96 -10.79
CA SER A 518 -32.02 -6.18 -11.30
C SER A 518 -30.72 -6.52 -10.54
N ALA A 519 -29.84 -5.52 -10.34
CA ALA A 519 -28.59 -5.67 -9.61
C ALA A 519 -28.85 -6.07 -8.14
N LEU A 520 -29.78 -5.41 -7.46
CA LEU A 520 -30.17 -5.73 -6.08
C LEU A 520 -30.77 -7.14 -5.96
N ALA A 521 -31.63 -7.54 -6.90
CA ALA A 521 -32.17 -8.90 -6.93
C ALA A 521 -31.07 -9.94 -7.17
N GLY A 522 -30.03 -9.60 -7.97
CA GLY A 522 -28.82 -10.42 -8.14
C GLY A 522 -28.07 -10.59 -6.83
N ALA A 523 -27.75 -9.48 -6.16
CA ALA A 523 -27.02 -9.50 -4.89
C ALA A 523 -27.76 -10.26 -3.78
N LEU A 524 -29.11 -10.16 -3.74
CA LEU A 524 -29.94 -10.95 -2.82
C LEU A 524 -29.85 -12.44 -3.12
N ARG A 525 -29.98 -12.84 -4.40
CA ARG A 525 -29.84 -14.26 -4.80
C ARG A 525 -28.44 -14.81 -4.44
N ASP A 526 -27.39 -14.03 -4.65
CA ASP A 526 -26.04 -14.42 -4.27
C ASP A 526 -25.93 -14.62 -2.75
N ALA A 527 -26.46 -13.67 -1.96
CA ALA A 527 -26.47 -13.74 -0.51
C ALA A 527 -27.24 -14.95 0.03
N ASP A 528 -28.45 -15.21 -0.54
CA ASP A 528 -29.24 -16.40 -0.23
C ASP A 528 -28.50 -17.68 -0.61
N GLY A 529 -27.85 -17.69 -1.79
CA GLY A 529 -27.03 -18.80 -2.26
C GLY A 529 -25.83 -19.09 -1.34
N PHE A 530 -25.18 -18.05 -0.80
CA PHE A 530 -24.08 -18.25 0.16
C PHE A 530 -24.56 -18.86 1.50
N VAL A 531 -25.73 -18.48 1.98
CA VAL A 531 -26.26 -18.98 3.26
C VAL A 531 -26.84 -20.38 3.12
N SER A 532 -27.49 -20.69 2.00
CA SER A 532 -28.17 -21.98 1.75
C SER A 532 -27.27 -22.99 1.01
N GLY A 533 -26.17 -22.53 0.42
CA GLY A 533 -25.29 -23.35 -0.40
C GLY A 533 -24.31 -24.21 0.41
N SER A 534 -23.63 -25.10 -0.32
CA SER A 534 -22.57 -25.98 0.20
C SER A 534 -21.22 -25.74 -0.50
N GLY A 535 -20.99 -24.52 -0.96
CA GLY A 535 -19.73 -24.12 -1.58
C GLY A 535 -18.58 -24.10 -0.59
N ARG A 536 -17.40 -23.72 -1.05
CA ARG A 536 -16.20 -23.61 -0.18
C ARG A 536 -16.36 -22.50 0.86
N LYS A 537 -15.81 -22.71 2.03
CA LYS A 537 -15.80 -21.68 3.09
C LYS A 537 -14.79 -20.57 2.75
N PRO A 538 -15.13 -19.30 2.96
CA PRO A 538 -14.21 -18.19 2.71
C PRO A 538 -12.84 -18.34 3.39
N LYS A 539 -12.77 -18.96 4.58
CA LYS A 539 -11.50 -19.21 5.29
C LYS A 539 -10.58 -20.19 4.54
N ASP A 540 -11.15 -21.20 3.88
CA ASP A 540 -10.38 -22.22 3.16
C ASP A 540 -9.90 -21.66 1.83
N VAL A 541 -10.74 -20.86 1.14
CA VAL A 541 -10.36 -20.08 -0.04
C VAL A 541 -9.24 -19.09 0.30
N LYS A 542 -9.34 -18.39 1.44
CA LYS A 542 -8.30 -17.51 1.94
C LYS A 542 -6.96 -18.26 2.08
N ALA A 543 -6.95 -19.37 2.78
CA ALA A 543 -5.74 -20.13 3.02
C ALA A 543 -5.07 -20.58 1.72
N GLU A 544 -5.86 -21.06 0.74
CA GLU A 544 -5.36 -21.48 -0.56
C GLU A 544 -4.81 -20.29 -1.39
N VAL A 545 -5.55 -19.19 -1.47
CA VAL A 545 -5.10 -17.99 -2.19
C VAL A 545 -3.79 -17.47 -1.58
N GLN A 546 -3.74 -17.33 -0.26
CA GLN A 546 -2.56 -16.80 0.44
C GLN A 546 -1.34 -17.70 0.30
N ALA A 547 -1.51 -19.01 0.38
CA ALA A 547 -0.42 -19.97 0.16
C ALA A 547 0.12 -19.83 -1.28
N ARG A 548 -0.75 -19.97 -2.28
CA ARG A 548 -0.39 -19.88 -3.70
C ARG A 548 0.31 -18.58 -4.05
N MET A 549 -0.22 -17.45 -3.58
CA MET A 549 0.36 -16.14 -3.90
C MET A 549 1.70 -15.91 -3.20
N SER A 550 1.85 -16.35 -1.96
CA SER A 550 3.11 -16.21 -1.22
C SER A 550 4.20 -17.12 -1.74
N ASP A 551 3.84 -18.33 -2.17
CA ASP A 551 4.83 -19.31 -2.59
C ASP A 551 5.27 -19.11 -4.05
N TYR A 552 4.36 -18.65 -4.96
CA TYR A 552 4.61 -18.62 -6.40
C TYR A 552 4.50 -17.25 -7.07
N ALA A 553 3.98 -16.25 -6.37
CA ALA A 553 3.89 -14.86 -6.86
C ALA A 553 4.51 -13.87 -5.86
N GLY A 554 5.51 -14.32 -5.10
CA GLY A 554 6.33 -13.54 -4.15
C GLY A 554 7.55 -12.92 -4.80
N ILE A 555 8.67 -12.91 -4.08
CA ILE A 555 9.95 -12.32 -4.53
C ILE A 555 10.68 -13.20 -5.55
N ILE A 556 10.48 -14.50 -5.53
CA ILE A 556 11.05 -15.47 -6.47
C ILE A 556 9.92 -16.05 -7.31
N CYS A 557 10.07 -16.03 -8.62
CA CYS A 557 9.10 -16.56 -9.57
C CYS A 557 9.82 -17.38 -10.64
N THR A 558 9.28 -18.57 -10.97
CA THR A 558 9.71 -19.37 -12.11
C THR A 558 8.52 -19.54 -13.08
N ALA A 559 8.79 -19.75 -14.36
CA ALA A 559 7.74 -19.89 -15.38
C ALA A 559 6.77 -21.04 -15.06
N ASP A 560 7.31 -22.21 -14.73
CA ASP A 560 6.51 -23.42 -14.49
C ASP A 560 5.63 -23.30 -13.24
N GLU A 561 6.18 -22.75 -12.16
CA GLU A 561 5.45 -22.54 -10.91
C GLU A 561 4.34 -21.51 -11.06
N VAL A 562 4.61 -20.38 -11.73
CA VAL A 562 3.61 -19.34 -12.00
C VAL A 562 2.49 -19.90 -12.90
N GLN A 563 2.83 -20.67 -13.93
CA GLN A 563 1.83 -21.30 -14.79
C GLN A 563 0.96 -22.30 -14.02
N SER A 564 1.55 -23.15 -13.17
CA SER A 564 0.82 -24.09 -12.33
C SER A 564 -0.09 -23.35 -11.31
N ALA A 565 0.42 -22.28 -10.71
CA ALA A 565 -0.35 -21.43 -9.80
C ALA A 565 -1.53 -20.76 -10.52
N LEU A 566 -1.34 -20.29 -11.77
CA LEU A 566 -2.40 -19.73 -12.61
C LEU A 566 -3.49 -20.77 -12.92
N GLN A 567 -3.10 -21.99 -13.28
CA GLN A 567 -4.06 -23.07 -13.53
C GLN A 567 -4.93 -23.34 -12.28
N SER A 568 -4.30 -23.39 -11.11
CA SER A 568 -4.99 -23.57 -9.82
C SER A 568 -5.90 -22.39 -9.49
N ALA A 569 -5.46 -21.15 -9.75
CA ALA A 569 -6.28 -19.94 -9.53
C ALA A 569 -7.51 -19.92 -10.45
N THR A 570 -7.34 -20.27 -11.73
CA THR A 570 -8.42 -20.37 -12.70
C THR A 570 -9.43 -21.47 -12.32
N ALA A 571 -8.96 -22.62 -11.85
CA ALA A 571 -9.82 -23.68 -11.36
C ALA A 571 -10.64 -23.23 -10.14
N LEU A 572 -10.01 -22.59 -9.16
CA LEU A 572 -10.68 -22.04 -7.99
C LEU A 572 -11.74 -20.99 -8.37
N ARG A 573 -11.41 -20.08 -9.30
CA ARG A 573 -12.39 -19.09 -9.78
C ARG A 573 -13.61 -19.76 -10.41
N ARG A 574 -13.41 -20.72 -11.31
CA ARG A 574 -14.53 -21.45 -11.95
C ARG A 574 -15.36 -22.20 -10.94
N GLU A 575 -14.72 -22.82 -9.94
CA GLU A 575 -15.42 -23.48 -8.84
C GLU A 575 -16.29 -22.49 -8.04
N VAL A 576 -15.73 -21.34 -7.65
CA VAL A 576 -16.45 -20.31 -6.89
C VAL A 576 -17.59 -19.68 -7.71
N GLU A 577 -17.41 -19.50 -9.02
CA GLU A 577 -18.48 -19.00 -9.89
C GLU A 577 -19.61 -20.02 -10.08
N SER A 578 -19.29 -21.31 -10.15
CA SER A 578 -20.30 -22.35 -10.38
C SER A 578 -21.05 -22.75 -9.11
N ASN A 579 -20.35 -22.86 -7.99
CA ASN A 579 -20.86 -23.43 -6.75
C ASN A 579 -21.10 -22.38 -5.65
N GLY A 580 -20.65 -21.14 -5.86
CA GLY A 580 -20.67 -20.10 -4.83
C GLY A 580 -19.68 -20.36 -3.70
N LEU A 581 -19.87 -19.62 -2.61
CA LEU A 581 -19.17 -19.80 -1.34
C LEU A 581 -20.20 -20.11 -0.24
N GLU A 582 -19.77 -20.80 0.84
CA GLU A 582 -20.62 -21.07 1.99
C GLU A 582 -20.43 -19.99 3.06
N ALA A 583 -21.50 -19.27 3.39
CA ALA A 583 -21.55 -18.40 4.56
C ALA A 583 -22.31 -19.10 5.69
N SER A 584 -21.66 -19.32 6.85
CA SER A 584 -22.28 -20.00 8.00
C SER A 584 -23.46 -19.25 8.63
N SER A 585 -23.66 -17.99 8.26
CA SER A 585 -24.78 -17.15 8.70
C SER A 585 -24.89 -15.91 7.82
N ALA A 586 -26.00 -15.20 7.91
CA ALA A 586 -26.21 -13.90 7.23
C ALA A 586 -25.10 -12.88 7.55
N ALA A 587 -24.57 -12.88 8.77
CA ALA A 587 -23.48 -11.99 9.17
C ALA A 587 -22.15 -12.26 8.43
N MET A 588 -21.97 -13.48 7.90
CA MET A 588 -20.75 -13.89 7.18
C MET A 588 -20.83 -13.67 5.66
N VAL A 589 -21.99 -13.30 5.12
CA VAL A 589 -22.21 -13.06 3.68
C VAL A 589 -21.18 -12.03 3.12
N GLY A 590 -20.85 -11.00 3.89
CA GLY A 590 -19.85 -10.02 3.49
C GLY A 590 -18.44 -10.61 3.28
N GLN A 591 -18.07 -11.68 3.97
CA GLN A 591 -16.82 -12.38 3.72
C GLN A 591 -16.88 -13.18 2.41
N ALA A 592 -18.01 -13.81 2.11
CA ALA A 592 -18.19 -14.53 0.85
C ALA A 592 -18.04 -13.58 -0.36
N PHE A 593 -18.69 -12.41 -0.35
CA PHE A 593 -18.48 -11.40 -1.40
C PHE A 593 -17.03 -10.98 -1.53
N ARG A 594 -16.35 -10.66 -0.44
CA ARG A 594 -14.94 -10.23 -0.46
C ARG A 594 -14.00 -11.30 -1.01
N TRP A 595 -14.19 -12.57 -0.59
CA TRP A 595 -13.33 -13.66 -1.08
C TRP A 595 -13.67 -14.07 -2.51
N ARG A 596 -14.88 -13.90 -2.98
CA ARG A 596 -15.23 -13.97 -4.41
C ARG A 596 -14.40 -12.94 -5.22
N HIS A 597 -14.31 -11.70 -4.75
CA HIS A 597 -13.46 -10.68 -5.37
C HIS A 597 -11.96 -11.03 -5.31
N MET A 598 -11.47 -11.52 -4.18
CA MET A 598 -10.05 -11.87 -4.01
C MET A 598 -9.60 -13.02 -4.90
N VAL A 599 -10.47 -13.96 -5.21
CA VAL A 599 -10.21 -15.03 -6.18
C VAL A 599 -9.92 -14.43 -7.57
N TRP A 600 -10.71 -13.45 -8.02
CA TRP A 600 -10.45 -12.72 -9.26
C TRP A 600 -9.14 -11.93 -9.23
N VAL A 601 -8.82 -11.29 -8.13
CA VAL A 601 -7.57 -10.53 -7.98
C VAL A 601 -6.36 -11.46 -8.04
N SER A 602 -6.41 -12.63 -7.39
CA SER A 602 -5.36 -13.64 -7.44
C SER A 602 -5.11 -14.14 -8.88
N GLU A 603 -6.19 -14.48 -9.62
CA GLU A 603 -6.08 -14.89 -11.02
C GLU A 603 -5.53 -13.75 -11.90
N ALA A 604 -5.96 -12.51 -11.67
CA ALA A 604 -5.50 -11.35 -12.42
C ALA A 604 -3.99 -11.12 -12.29
N VAL A 605 -3.46 -11.20 -11.06
CA VAL A 605 -2.01 -11.07 -10.80
C VAL A 605 -1.24 -12.19 -11.48
N LEU A 606 -1.70 -13.45 -11.33
CA LEU A 606 -1.01 -14.61 -11.91
C LEU A 606 -1.08 -14.62 -13.43
N THR A 607 -2.23 -14.23 -14.04
CA THR A 607 -2.35 -14.11 -15.49
C THR A 607 -1.41 -13.04 -16.04
N ALA A 608 -1.31 -11.91 -15.36
CA ALA A 608 -0.41 -10.83 -15.78
C ALA A 608 1.06 -11.24 -15.62
N LEU A 609 1.40 -11.96 -14.57
CA LEU A 609 2.76 -12.45 -14.31
C LEU A 609 3.17 -13.54 -15.33
N ASP A 610 2.29 -14.51 -15.59
CA ASP A 610 2.50 -15.54 -16.62
C ASP A 610 2.68 -14.91 -18.01
N HIS A 611 1.81 -13.96 -18.37
CA HIS A 611 1.92 -13.22 -19.63
C HIS A 611 3.27 -12.49 -19.74
N TYR A 612 3.71 -11.83 -18.67
CA TYR A 612 4.98 -11.09 -18.61
C TYR A 612 6.18 -12.04 -18.81
N ILE A 613 6.21 -13.16 -18.09
CA ILE A 613 7.29 -14.15 -18.17
C ILE A 613 7.31 -14.82 -19.56
N CYS A 614 6.15 -15.24 -20.07
CA CYS A 614 6.03 -15.86 -21.39
C CYS A 614 6.42 -14.91 -22.53
N ALA A 615 6.24 -13.60 -22.35
CA ALA A 615 6.72 -12.59 -23.31
C ALA A 615 8.24 -12.35 -23.23
N GLY A 616 8.96 -13.04 -22.36
CA GLY A 616 10.42 -12.90 -22.17
C GLY A 616 10.80 -11.80 -21.20
N GLY A 617 9.87 -11.31 -20.36
CA GLY A 617 10.15 -10.30 -19.35
C GLY A 617 11.14 -10.77 -18.30
N GLY A 618 12.08 -9.89 -17.92
CA GLY A 618 13.13 -10.16 -16.95
C GLY A 618 12.77 -9.71 -15.53
N SER A 619 13.69 -9.94 -14.60
CA SER A 619 13.56 -9.57 -13.19
C SER A 619 13.53 -8.06 -13.02
N ARG A 620 12.46 -7.53 -12.44
CA ARG A 620 12.33 -6.10 -12.16
C ARG A 620 11.62 -5.83 -10.83
N GLY A 621 11.90 -4.68 -10.25
CA GLY A 621 11.31 -4.30 -8.96
C GLY A 621 11.57 -5.36 -7.90
N ALA A 622 10.50 -5.76 -7.23
CA ALA A 622 10.57 -6.73 -6.13
C ALA A 622 10.35 -8.19 -6.56
N ARG A 623 10.61 -8.53 -7.84
CA ARG A 623 10.51 -9.91 -8.32
C ARG A 623 11.78 -10.34 -9.07
N ALA A 624 12.32 -11.48 -8.69
CA ALA A 624 13.34 -12.17 -9.45
C ALA A 624 12.68 -13.28 -10.28
N ILE A 625 12.81 -13.19 -11.61
CA ILE A 625 12.36 -14.24 -12.55
C ILE A 625 13.50 -15.23 -12.71
N CYS A 626 13.40 -16.33 -12.00
CA CYS A 626 14.43 -17.36 -11.95
C CYS A 626 14.26 -18.40 -13.06
N SER A 627 15.39 -18.80 -13.67
CA SER A 627 15.44 -19.78 -14.75
C SER A 627 16.85 -20.35 -14.87
N GLU A 628 16.99 -21.61 -15.35
CA GLU A 628 18.29 -22.18 -15.69
C GLU A 628 19.03 -21.36 -16.78
N ALA A 629 18.28 -20.68 -17.64
CA ALA A 629 18.82 -19.76 -18.64
C ALA A 629 19.23 -18.40 -18.06
N GLY A 630 19.04 -18.16 -16.77
CA GLY A 630 19.39 -16.91 -16.10
C GLY A 630 20.88 -16.59 -16.19
N THR A 631 21.20 -15.34 -16.44
CA THR A 631 22.57 -14.86 -16.63
C THR A 631 23.23 -14.37 -15.35
N ARG A 632 22.43 -14.04 -14.34
CA ARG A 632 22.90 -13.50 -13.05
C ARG A 632 22.51 -14.41 -11.91
N CYS A 633 23.41 -14.54 -10.95
CA CYS A 633 23.24 -15.32 -9.73
C CYS A 633 23.88 -14.57 -8.57
N PRO A 634 23.29 -14.56 -7.37
CA PRO A 634 23.90 -13.92 -6.21
C PRO A 634 25.31 -14.42 -5.93
N ASP A 635 25.52 -15.74 -5.86
CA ASP A 635 26.83 -16.38 -5.86
C ASP A 635 26.71 -17.83 -6.37
N ALA A 636 27.39 -18.13 -7.47
CA ALA A 636 27.38 -19.47 -8.07
C ALA A 636 28.24 -20.49 -7.30
N SER A 637 29.12 -20.06 -6.38
CA SER A 637 29.96 -20.93 -5.57
C SER A 637 29.26 -21.40 -4.28
N ILE A 638 28.18 -20.76 -3.91
CA ILE A 638 27.34 -21.12 -2.76
C ILE A 638 26.15 -21.94 -3.25
N GLU A 639 26.03 -23.21 -2.81
CA GLU A 639 24.96 -24.11 -3.27
C GLU A 639 23.58 -23.50 -3.08
N ASP A 640 23.30 -22.96 -1.88
CA ASP A 640 22.02 -22.33 -1.53
C ASP A 640 21.68 -21.11 -2.43
N LEU A 641 22.65 -20.45 -3.04
CA LEU A 641 22.45 -19.28 -3.91
C LEU A 641 22.53 -19.60 -5.41
N SER A 642 23.16 -20.72 -5.78
CA SER A 642 23.35 -21.12 -7.17
C SER A 642 22.03 -21.37 -7.91
N HIS A 643 20.97 -21.74 -7.19
CA HIS A 643 19.63 -22.00 -7.72
C HIS A 643 18.87 -20.72 -8.12
N PHE A 644 19.28 -19.57 -7.56
CA PHE A 644 18.62 -18.28 -7.82
C PHE A 644 19.23 -17.57 -9.02
N ARG A 645 19.44 -18.31 -10.11
CA ARG A 645 19.80 -17.71 -11.40
C ARG A 645 18.60 -16.99 -11.98
N PHE A 646 18.72 -15.72 -12.26
CA PHE A 646 17.62 -14.92 -12.77
C PHE A 646 17.92 -14.29 -14.13
N ILE A 647 16.85 -14.02 -14.86
CA ILE A 647 16.86 -13.29 -16.12
C ILE A 647 16.91 -11.80 -15.78
N GLU A 648 17.88 -11.07 -16.34
CA GLU A 648 17.98 -9.62 -16.12
C GLU A 648 16.82 -8.88 -16.80
N GLU A 649 16.44 -7.74 -16.20
CA GLU A 649 15.47 -6.82 -16.77
C GLU A 649 15.91 -6.36 -18.17
N GLN A 650 15.01 -6.43 -19.13
CA GLN A 650 15.26 -5.98 -20.49
C GLN A 650 14.86 -4.50 -20.64
N ALA A 651 15.51 -3.78 -21.59
CA ALA A 651 15.19 -2.37 -21.81
C ALA A 651 13.69 -2.14 -22.10
N ASN A 652 13.08 -3.04 -22.86
CA ASN A 652 11.67 -2.96 -23.23
C ASN A 652 10.71 -3.22 -22.06
N ASP A 653 11.16 -3.88 -20.99
CA ASP A 653 10.33 -4.17 -19.81
C ASP A 653 9.85 -2.89 -19.13
N LYS A 654 10.58 -1.80 -19.30
CA LYS A 654 10.28 -0.48 -18.72
C LYS A 654 9.31 0.35 -19.55
N GLU A 655 9.13 0.01 -20.81
CA GLU A 655 8.47 0.87 -21.81
C GLU A 655 6.96 0.66 -21.91
N ALA A 656 6.40 -0.29 -21.15
CA ALA A 656 4.98 -0.59 -21.23
C ALA A 656 4.37 -0.94 -19.87
N LYS A 657 3.08 -0.60 -19.73
CA LYS A 657 2.19 -1.07 -18.67
C LYS A 657 1.47 -2.34 -19.12
N LEU A 658 1.26 -3.27 -18.20
CA LEU A 658 0.37 -4.40 -18.41
C LEU A 658 -1.03 -4.02 -17.95
N ILE A 659 -1.97 -4.02 -18.85
CA ILE A 659 -3.38 -3.72 -18.57
C ILE A 659 -4.15 -5.03 -18.47
N VAL A 660 -4.89 -5.15 -17.39
CA VAL A 660 -5.71 -6.31 -17.04
C VAL A 660 -7.17 -5.96 -17.25
N HIS A 661 -7.87 -6.80 -17.98
CA HIS A 661 -9.30 -6.66 -18.22
C HIS A 661 -10.03 -7.98 -17.93
N ARG A 662 -11.20 -7.90 -17.29
CA ARG A 662 -12.10 -9.05 -17.14
C ARG A 662 -13.03 -9.15 -18.33
N SER A 663 -13.01 -10.30 -19.00
CA SER A 663 -13.93 -10.67 -20.08
C SER A 663 -14.86 -11.80 -19.64
N ALA A 664 -15.83 -12.15 -20.48
CA ALA A 664 -16.72 -13.30 -20.24
C ALA A 664 -15.96 -14.64 -20.12
N GLY A 665 -14.77 -14.75 -20.71
CA GLY A 665 -13.94 -15.96 -20.68
C GLY A 665 -12.93 -16.02 -19.52
N GLY A 666 -12.75 -14.94 -18.78
CA GLY A 666 -11.73 -14.82 -17.72
C GLY A 666 -10.94 -13.52 -17.83
N ILE A 667 -9.70 -13.54 -17.36
CA ILE A 667 -8.79 -12.41 -17.43
C ILE A 667 -8.07 -12.35 -18.77
N THR A 668 -7.94 -11.17 -19.35
CA THR A 668 -7.14 -10.89 -20.54
C THR A 668 -6.12 -9.80 -20.25
N ILE A 669 -4.95 -9.87 -20.91
CA ILE A 669 -3.85 -8.92 -20.73
C ILE A 669 -3.56 -8.24 -22.06
N ARG A 670 -3.32 -6.93 -22.02
CA ARG A 670 -2.75 -6.17 -23.13
C ARG A 670 -1.58 -5.32 -22.64
N SER A 671 -0.58 -5.14 -23.48
CA SER A 671 0.52 -4.21 -23.22
C SER A 671 0.16 -2.83 -23.75
N GLN A 672 0.43 -1.80 -22.98
CA GLN A 672 0.22 -0.40 -23.35
C GLN A 672 1.52 0.38 -23.18
N PRO A 673 2.08 0.98 -24.25
CA PRO A 673 3.26 1.83 -24.13
C PRO A 673 3.07 2.95 -23.13
N VAL A 674 4.12 3.27 -22.38
CA VAL A 674 4.14 4.42 -21.47
C VAL A 674 4.63 5.66 -22.21
N ASN A 675 4.03 6.81 -21.91
CA ASN A 675 4.54 8.10 -22.37
C ASN A 675 5.62 8.61 -21.42
N ARG A 676 6.85 8.72 -21.90
CA ARG A 676 8.00 9.25 -21.15
C ARG A 676 8.40 10.65 -21.55
N ASP A 677 7.74 11.21 -22.55
CA ASP A 677 8.06 12.57 -23.02
C ASP A 677 7.64 13.59 -21.97
N PRO A 678 8.59 14.39 -21.45
CA PRO A 678 8.29 15.47 -20.53
C PRO A 678 7.66 16.68 -21.29
N GLN A 679 6.53 16.47 -21.97
CA GLN A 679 5.78 17.58 -22.58
C GLN A 679 5.20 18.45 -21.47
N VAL A 680 6.08 19.22 -20.84
CA VAL A 680 5.69 20.30 -19.93
C VAL A 680 5.25 21.46 -20.79
N HIS A 681 3.96 21.58 -21.02
CA HIS A 681 3.39 22.73 -21.70
C HIS A 681 3.63 23.98 -20.84
N ARG A 682 4.59 24.78 -21.26
CA ARG A 682 4.75 26.12 -20.68
C ARG A 682 3.69 27.03 -21.30
N GLU A 683 2.66 27.31 -20.53
CA GLU A 683 1.69 28.31 -20.91
C GLU A 683 2.16 29.69 -20.49
N PHE A 684 1.82 30.71 -21.29
CA PHE A 684 1.98 32.11 -20.89
C PHE A 684 1.00 32.42 -19.76
N PHE A 685 1.42 33.33 -18.85
CA PHE A 685 0.61 33.71 -17.70
C PHE A 685 -0.80 34.18 -18.12
N GLU A 686 -0.91 35.01 -19.16
CA GLU A 686 -2.19 35.56 -19.62
C GLU A 686 -3.15 34.44 -20.09
N LYS A 687 -2.64 33.41 -20.76
CA LYS A 687 -3.46 32.28 -21.20
C LYS A 687 -3.89 31.44 -20.03
N GLY A 688 -2.95 31.09 -19.14
CA GLY A 688 -3.24 30.31 -17.93
C GLY A 688 -4.20 31.07 -17.00
N TRP A 689 -4.02 32.37 -16.85
CA TRP A 689 -4.93 33.22 -16.06
C TRP A 689 -6.34 33.29 -16.67
N GLY A 690 -6.44 33.44 -18.00
CA GLY A 690 -7.72 33.41 -18.70
C GLY A 690 -8.47 32.09 -18.52
N SER A 691 -7.77 30.94 -18.64
CA SER A 691 -8.35 29.62 -18.39
C SER A 691 -8.81 29.50 -16.94
N TYR A 692 -7.98 29.90 -15.97
CA TYR A 692 -8.33 29.90 -14.55
C TYR A 692 -9.62 30.66 -14.26
N LEU A 693 -9.78 31.88 -14.83
CA LEU A 693 -10.98 32.70 -14.63
C LEU A 693 -12.25 32.04 -15.18
N ILE A 694 -12.13 31.26 -16.26
CA ILE A 694 -13.26 30.52 -16.83
C ILE A 694 -13.59 29.27 -15.98
N GLU A 695 -12.60 28.62 -15.43
CA GLU A 695 -12.75 27.36 -14.72
C GLU A 695 -13.19 27.51 -13.24
N GLU A 696 -12.77 28.56 -12.58
CA GLU A 696 -13.05 28.81 -11.15
C GLU A 696 -14.18 29.90 -10.94
N GLY A 697 -14.57 30.64 -11.95
CA GLY A 697 -15.70 31.58 -11.93
C GLY A 697 -17.00 30.91 -12.24
#